data_08b2c6014068ecb883835be74caf6e87
#
_entry.id   08b2c6014068ecb883835be74caf6e87
#
_cell.length_a   1.000
_cell.length_b   1.000
_cell.length_c   1.000
_cell.angle_alpha   90.00
_cell.angle_beta   90.00
_cell.angle_gamma   90.00
#
_symmetry.space_group_name_H-M   'P 1'
#
loop_
_entity.id
_entity.type
_entity.pdbx_description
1 polymer ?
#
loop_
_entity_poly.entity_id
_entity_poly.type
_entity_poly.pdbx_seq_one_letter_code
_entity_poly.pdbx_strand_id
1 'polypeptide(L)'
;MKRNLITTILLCLSVMSNARTFDFNNTNLGNNPRVSMLVSQLTLDEKIHLLSSDLSVERLGIPHCGQDEGLHGLTLGGPGRWGLHNTLPDGTKTYRSFPTTCFPQEYGMGETWDPELISLIGDQEATEARWYAQSPLSQVSHALVLRAPNADLARDPRWGRTEESFGEDPFLTATMTCAMVRGIQGPDKTYWKAASLMKHFLANSNENSRDSSSSNFSERLFREYYSFPFYKGITEGGSRAFMASYNAWNGTPMCINPVLDSITRREWGNDGIICTDGGALGLLISGHHAYKTLAEGAAAIVKATTGEFLDRYDEAVREALRDSILTEADIDRAITYNLNVALKLGLLDGKDSHDPYRTIGADTNAVKPWLTDSARRLARRAMDESIVLLKNSPKQHLLPLDLSRVKNILLICDGKEDYADSIHQDWYGGTMPYTVTIADAFNELADSNNGLKINRMKVSNMALTAQQEQLVSQADIVVCIAGNEPIGGIDAWKKVARPDYGREAVDRDSLNLPDEQWIRQVWQHNPNTVLVLLSSFPYSINFSQANLPAIIHATHGCQEEGHGIVDVLTGKYNPSGRLTQTWPKSIDDLPPMMDYDITHGRTYMYNTKPVLYPFGYGLSYSEFKYGKMKTEVNADGDIIVTVPVKNISNRDGVEVVKVYATFPESKVQHPIKKLVAFTRCPVKAKQSAIAKLTVRRSDLEYWDEVNHKWTFEPGVRLTF
;
A
#
# COMPACT_ATOMS: atom_id res chain seq x y z
N MET A 1 53.33 -65.43 -10.40
CA MET A 1 51.91 -65.15 -10.03
C MET A 1 51.84 -63.99 -9.05
N LYS A 2 52.14 -62.75 -9.44
CA LYS A 2 51.99 -61.53 -8.60
C LYS A 2 51.92 -60.25 -9.50
N ARG A 3 51.23 -60.28 -10.63
CA ARG A 3 51.18 -59.10 -11.51
C ARG A 3 49.81 -58.76 -12.06
N ASN A 4 48.75 -59.54 -11.73
CA ASN A 4 47.38 -59.32 -12.31
C ASN A 4 46.32 -58.92 -11.26
N LEU A 5 46.74 -58.45 -10.06
CA LEU A 5 45.77 -58.02 -9.02
C LEU A 5 45.69 -56.49 -8.82
N ILE A 6 46.55 -55.72 -9.52
CA ILE A 6 46.55 -54.26 -9.38
C ILE A 6 45.77 -53.55 -10.49
N THR A 7 45.51 -54.21 -11.61
CA THR A 7 44.82 -53.60 -12.75
C THR A 7 43.28 -53.63 -12.62
N THR A 8 42.72 -54.47 -11.75
CA THR A 8 41.27 -54.58 -11.57
C THR A 8 40.72 -53.62 -10.52
N ILE A 9 41.57 -53.07 -9.63
CA ILE A 9 41.14 -52.10 -8.60
C ILE A 9 41.16 -50.66 -9.15
N LEU A 10 41.92 -50.37 -10.20
CA LEU A 10 41.94 -49.04 -10.82
C LEU A 10 40.80 -48.83 -11.83
N LEU A 11 40.07 -49.86 -12.27
CA LEU A 11 38.93 -49.73 -13.19
C LEU A 11 37.61 -49.53 -12.46
N CYS A 12 37.52 -49.75 -11.15
CA CYS A 12 36.32 -49.49 -10.35
C CYS A 12 36.28 -48.09 -9.71
N LEU A 13 37.37 -47.31 -9.83
CA LEU A 13 37.42 -45.93 -9.30
C LEU A 13 37.20 -44.85 -10.36
N SER A 14 37.01 -45.22 -11.62
CA SER A 14 36.73 -44.27 -12.73
C SER A 14 35.27 -44.24 -13.19
N VAL A 15 34.35 -44.86 -12.45
CA VAL A 15 32.88 -44.82 -12.75
C VAL A 15 32.12 -44.00 -11.75
N MET A 16 32.78 -43.30 -10.84
CA MET A 16 32.13 -42.33 -9.96
C MET A 16 32.58 -40.91 -10.31
N SER A 17 32.04 -40.32 -11.37
CA SER A 17 31.74 -38.88 -11.51
C SER A 17 31.39 -38.52 -12.95
N ASN A 18 30.27 -38.97 -13.41
CA ASN A 18 29.46 -38.24 -14.39
C ASN A 18 28.03 -38.23 -13.86
N ALA A 19 27.83 -37.68 -12.67
CA ALA A 19 26.58 -37.03 -12.36
C ALA A 19 26.50 -35.92 -13.38
N ARG A 20 25.62 -36.06 -14.40
CA ARG A 20 25.23 -34.96 -15.27
C ARG A 20 24.71 -33.88 -14.36
N THR A 21 25.53 -32.87 -14.05
CA THR A 21 25.05 -31.61 -13.48
C THR A 21 24.15 -31.01 -14.55
N PHE A 22 22.86 -31.09 -14.33
CA PHE A 22 21.89 -30.42 -15.20
C PHE A 22 22.14 -28.93 -15.06
N ASP A 23 22.33 -28.26 -16.19
CA ASP A 23 22.65 -26.84 -16.25
C ASP A 23 21.36 -26.01 -16.14
N PHE A 24 20.88 -25.81 -14.90
CA PHE A 24 19.72 -24.95 -14.63
C PHE A 24 19.99 -23.47 -14.95
N ASN A 25 21.28 -23.08 -15.11
CA ASN A 25 21.70 -21.74 -15.51
C ASN A 25 21.55 -21.49 -17.03
N ASN A 26 21.25 -22.52 -17.80
CA ASN A 26 21.12 -22.42 -19.25
C ASN A 26 19.86 -21.65 -19.65
N THR A 27 20.01 -20.36 -19.94
CA THR A 27 18.92 -19.44 -20.33
C THR A 27 18.24 -19.79 -21.65
N ASN A 28 18.80 -20.70 -22.47
CA ASN A 28 18.15 -21.23 -23.66
C ASN A 28 17.05 -22.26 -23.35
N LEU A 29 17.00 -22.76 -22.13
CA LEU A 29 15.92 -23.64 -21.65
C LEU A 29 14.76 -22.77 -21.14
N GLY A 30 13.54 -23.24 -21.31
CA GLY A 30 12.36 -22.59 -20.72
C GLY A 30 12.42 -22.64 -19.16
N ASN A 31 11.63 -21.77 -18.54
CA ASN A 31 11.63 -21.59 -17.08
C ASN A 31 11.32 -22.90 -16.32
N ASN A 32 10.25 -23.60 -16.68
CA ASN A 32 9.84 -24.82 -15.99
C ASN A 32 10.92 -25.91 -16.00
N PRO A 33 11.59 -26.25 -17.13
CA PRO A 33 12.71 -27.17 -17.11
C PRO A 33 13.86 -26.74 -16.17
N ARG A 34 14.19 -25.46 -16.13
CA ARG A 34 15.28 -24.94 -15.29
C ARG A 34 14.99 -25.12 -13.80
N VAL A 35 13.78 -24.74 -13.37
CA VAL A 35 13.34 -24.91 -11.98
C VAL A 35 13.27 -26.39 -11.61
N SER A 36 12.73 -27.26 -12.46
CA SER A 36 12.69 -28.69 -12.21
C SER A 36 14.08 -29.31 -12.09
N MET A 37 15.05 -28.88 -12.92
CA MET A 37 16.44 -29.29 -12.82
C MET A 37 17.08 -28.83 -11.51
N LEU A 38 16.79 -27.61 -11.06
CA LEU A 38 17.29 -27.11 -9.79
C LEU A 38 16.74 -27.93 -8.62
N VAL A 39 15.41 -28.10 -8.54
CA VAL A 39 14.75 -28.87 -7.46
C VAL A 39 15.34 -30.28 -7.35
N SER A 40 15.63 -30.94 -8.48
CA SER A 40 16.23 -32.29 -8.48
C SER A 40 17.66 -32.36 -7.93
N GLN A 41 18.35 -31.23 -7.78
CA GLN A 41 19.73 -31.13 -7.25
C GLN A 41 19.76 -30.69 -5.79
N LEU A 42 18.64 -30.26 -5.21
CA LEU A 42 18.54 -29.80 -3.84
C LEU A 42 18.61 -30.97 -2.84
N THR A 43 19.34 -30.78 -1.76
CA THR A 43 19.24 -31.64 -0.58
C THR A 43 17.94 -31.35 0.17
N LEU A 44 17.50 -32.26 1.04
CA LEU A 44 16.33 -32.05 1.88
C LEU A 44 16.46 -30.80 2.76
N ASP A 45 17.65 -30.54 3.30
CA ASP A 45 17.92 -29.34 4.11
C ASP A 45 17.76 -28.05 3.30
N GLU A 46 18.26 -28.02 2.06
CA GLU A 46 18.08 -26.88 1.15
C GLU A 46 16.61 -26.70 0.73
N LYS A 47 15.87 -27.79 0.54
CA LYS A 47 14.43 -27.74 0.27
C LYS A 47 13.64 -27.15 1.45
N ILE A 48 13.99 -27.57 2.68
CA ILE A 48 13.38 -27.01 3.90
C ILE A 48 13.79 -25.53 4.05
N HIS A 49 15.05 -25.17 3.79
CA HIS A 49 15.50 -23.78 3.81
C HIS A 49 14.67 -22.88 2.85
N LEU A 50 14.40 -23.34 1.65
CA LEU A 50 13.62 -22.62 0.64
C LEU A 50 12.12 -22.44 0.99
N LEU A 51 11.65 -23.00 2.11
CA LEU A 51 10.36 -22.63 2.71
C LEU A 51 10.45 -21.37 3.58
N SER A 52 11.64 -20.78 3.77
CA SER A 52 11.79 -19.44 4.36
C SER A 52 11.61 -18.35 3.31
N SER A 53 11.63 -17.10 3.77
CA SER A 53 11.66 -15.93 2.88
C SER A 53 13.03 -15.69 2.21
N ASP A 54 14.01 -16.57 2.43
CA ASP A 54 15.32 -16.51 1.78
C ASP A 54 15.44 -17.52 0.64
N LEU A 55 15.57 -17.03 -0.57
CA LEU A 55 15.64 -17.82 -1.79
C LEU A 55 17.05 -18.36 -2.11
N SER A 56 18.01 -18.28 -1.18
CA SER A 56 19.41 -18.67 -1.43
C SER A 56 19.62 -20.19 -1.45
N VAL A 57 20.58 -20.61 -2.25
CA VAL A 57 21.19 -21.96 -2.21
C VAL A 57 22.68 -21.80 -2.47
N GLU A 58 23.45 -21.49 -1.42
CA GLU A 58 24.89 -21.15 -1.52
C GLU A 58 25.70 -22.20 -2.27
N ARG A 59 25.46 -23.49 -2.00
CA ARG A 59 26.15 -24.62 -2.65
C ARG A 59 26.01 -24.61 -4.17
N LEU A 60 24.89 -24.09 -4.67
CA LEU A 60 24.59 -23.98 -6.09
C LEU A 60 24.83 -22.58 -6.66
N GLY A 61 25.38 -21.68 -5.85
CA GLY A 61 25.74 -20.31 -6.26
C GLY A 61 24.54 -19.37 -6.38
N ILE A 62 23.37 -19.72 -5.81
CA ILE A 62 22.20 -18.86 -5.76
C ILE A 62 22.36 -17.92 -4.56
N PRO A 63 22.42 -16.59 -4.79
CA PRO A 63 22.68 -15.63 -3.73
C PRO A 63 21.51 -15.46 -2.78
N HIS A 64 21.79 -14.92 -1.59
CA HIS A 64 20.75 -14.51 -0.64
C HIS A 64 19.79 -13.50 -1.28
N CYS A 65 18.49 -13.71 -1.09
CA CYS A 65 17.44 -12.80 -1.49
C CYS A 65 16.26 -12.94 -0.53
N GLY A 66 16.13 -11.97 0.36
CA GLY A 66 15.04 -11.91 1.35
C GLY A 66 13.87 -11.07 0.90
N GLN A 67 13.07 -10.63 1.90
CA GLN A 67 11.90 -9.76 1.73
C GLN A 67 12.08 -8.48 2.56
N ASP A 68 11.68 -7.34 2.01
CA ASP A 68 11.58 -6.05 2.69
C ASP A 68 10.21 -5.42 2.49
N GLU A 69 9.86 -4.43 3.32
CA GLU A 69 8.62 -3.67 3.18
C GLU A 69 8.79 -2.56 2.12
N GLY A 70 7.70 -2.17 1.46
CA GLY A 70 7.72 -1.16 0.41
C GLY A 70 6.35 -0.57 0.11
N LEU A 71 5.58 -0.17 1.14
CA LEU A 71 4.23 0.37 0.94
C LEU A 71 4.25 1.79 0.37
N HIS A 72 5.11 2.66 0.92
CA HIS A 72 5.23 4.06 0.50
C HIS A 72 6.69 4.56 0.59
N GLY A 73 7.59 3.71 0.13
CA GLY A 73 9.03 3.82 0.17
C GLY A 73 9.64 2.56 0.74
N LEU A 74 10.79 2.15 0.22
CA LEU A 74 11.49 0.95 0.67
C LEU A 74 11.86 1.04 2.14
N THR A 75 11.43 0.09 2.98
CA THR A 75 11.69 0.03 4.41
C THR A 75 12.56 -1.17 4.72
N LEU A 76 13.85 -0.92 4.84
CA LEU A 76 14.85 -1.95 5.13
C LEU A 76 14.80 -2.35 6.61
N GLY A 77 14.83 -3.66 6.88
CA GLY A 77 14.84 -4.23 8.22
C GLY A 77 13.46 -4.49 8.84
N GLY A 78 12.40 -4.43 8.04
CA GLY A 78 11.03 -4.73 8.44
C GLY A 78 10.34 -3.62 9.23
N PRO A 79 9.12 -3.88 9.73
CA PRO A 79 8.31 -2.91 10.45
C PRO A 79 9.07 -2.25 11.60
N GLY A 80 8.92 -0.92 11.75
CA GLY A 80 9.63 -0.17 12.80
C GLY A 80 11.15 -0.28 12.72
N ARG A 81 11.71 -0.70 11.58
CA ARG A 81 13.16 -0.88 11.37
C ARG A 81 13.81 -1.84 12.36
N TRP A 82 13.11 -2.88 12.81
CA TRP A 82 13.56 -3.80 13.86
C TRP A 82 14.84 -4.58 13.55
N GLY A 83 15.06 -4.92 12.27
CA GLY A 83 16.27 -5.65 11.82
C GLY A 83 17.54 -4.80 11.76
N LEU A 84 17.47 -3.49 11.98
CA LEU A 84 18.56 -2.55 11.75
C LEU A 84 19.21 -2.04 13.05
N HIS A 85 19.23 -2.85 14.11
CA HIS A 85 19.86 -2.46 15.36
C HIS A 85 21.32 -2.91 15.44
N ASN A 86 22.20 -1.98 15.86
CA ASN A 86 23.45 -2.33 16.51
C ASN A 86 23.23 -2.29 18.02
N THR A 87 23.54 -3.36 18.74
CA THR A 87 23.59 -3.32 20.20
C THR A 87 25.03 -2.98 20.62
N LEU A 88 25.20 -1.84 21.27
CA LEU A 88 26.49 -1.43 21.84
C LEU A 88 26.84 -2.30 23.04
N PRO A 89 28.11 -2.33 23.51
CA PRO A 89 28.55 -3.12 24.64
C PRO A 89 27.80 -2.82 25.97
N ASP A 90 27.23 -1.61 26.11
CA ASP A 90 26.41 -1.18 27.25
C ASP A 90 24.94 -1.59 27.14
N GLY A 91 24.56 -2.30 26.09
CA GLY A 91 23.18 -2.72 25.81
C GLY A 91 22.36 -1.66 25.05
N THR A 92 22.90 -0.48 24.80
CA THR A 92 22.22 0.55 24.04
C THR A 92 22.01 0.09 22.58
N LYS A 93 20.78 0.21 22.08
CA LYS A 93 20.47 -0.06 20.68
C LYS A 93 20.61 1.21 19.85
N THR A 94 21.45 1.15 18.81
CA THR A 94 21.55 2.20 17.79
C THR A 94 21.01 1.69 16.47
N TYR A 95 20.22 2.53 15.79
CA TYR A 95 19.68 2.18 14.48
C TYR A 95 20.72 2.45 13.40
N ARG A 96 20.85 1.50 12.45
CA ARG A 96 21.54 1.78 11.19
C ARG A 96 20.57 2.58 10.32
N SER A 97 21.06 3.66 9.74
CA SER A 97 20.27 4.45 8.80
C SER A 97 20.56 4.00 7.37
N PHE A 98 19.54 3.53 6.68
CA PHE A 98 19.59 3.19 5.26
C PHE A 98 18.56 4.06 4.53
N PRO A 99 18.95 5.25 4.03
CA PRO A 99 18.04 6.20 3.44
C PRO A 99 17.37 5.64 2.18
N THR A 100 16.08 5.90 2.05
CA THR A 100 15.25 5.58 0.90
C THR A 100 14.30 6.74 0.62
N THR A 101 13.81 6.87 -0.61
CA THR A 101 12.80 7.88 -0.91
C THR A 101 11.49 7.51 -0.22
N CYS A 102 10.90 8.45 0.53
CA CYS A 102 9.65 8.25 1.25
C CYS A 102 8.52 9.10 0.67
N PHE A 103 7.38 8.47 0.47
CA PHE A 103 6.18 9.02 -0.13
C PHE A 103 5.04 9.13 0.90
N PRO A 104 3.91 9.80 0.60
CA PRO A 104 2.73 9.74 1.46
C PRO A 104 2.28 8.29 1.69
N GLN A 105 1.70 8.01 2.85
CA GLN A 105 1.06 6.72 3.14
C GLN A 105 0.20 6.23 1.96
N GLU A 106 0.00 4.92 1.81
CA GLU A 106 -0.75 4.34 0.70
C GLU A 106 -2.15 4.95 0.56
N TYR A 107 -2.78 5.30 1.68
CA TYR A 107 -4.06 6.02 1.71
C TYR A 107 -3.98 7.35 0.95
N GLY A 108 -2.95 8.17 1.23
CA GLY A 108 -2.69 9.41 0.49
C GLY A 108 -2.30 9.18 -0.97
N MET A 109 -1.51 8.14 -1.24
CA MET A 109 -1.20 7.77 -2.63
C MET A 109 -2.47 7.40 -3.41
N GLY A 110 -3.44 6.74 -2.79
CA GLY A 110 -4.76 6.48 -3.36
C GLY A 110 -5.50 7.78 -3.69
N GLU A 111 -5.42 8.79 -2.82
CA GLU A 111 -6.07 10.10 -2.99
C GLU A 111 -5.54 10.90 -4.20
N THR A 112 -4.40 10.52 -4.76
CA THR A 112 -3.89 11.11 -6.01
C THR A 112 -4.75 10.76 -7.22
N TRP A 113 -5.42 9.62 -7.23
CA TRP A 113 -6.14 9.05 -8.39
C TRP A 113 -5.25 9.01 -9.64
N ASP A 114 -3.94 8.80 -9.46
CA ASP A 114 -2.94 8.81 -10.51
C ASP A 114 -2.14 7.50 -10.60
N PRO A 115 -2.62 6.52 -11.39
CA PRO A 115 -1.91 5.25 -11.56
C PRO A 115 -0.51 5.39 -12.18
N GLU A 116 -0.29 6.42 -13.00
CA GLU A 116 1.04 6.67 -13.59
C GLU A 116 2.04 7.06 -12.50
N LEU A 117 1.64 7.96 -11.59
CA LEU A 117 2.45 8.35 -10.43
C LEU A 117 2.76 7.14 -9.55
N ILE A 118 1.77 6.28 -9.25
CA ILE A 118 1.97 5.07 -8.44
C ILE A 118 2.97 4.12 -9.12
N SER A 119 2.92 3.97 -10.43
CA SER A 119 3.90 3.17 -11.17
C SER A 119 5.32 3.74 -11.08
N LEU A 120 5.48 5.07 -11.11
CA LEU A 120 6.77 5.72 -10.93
C LEU A 120 7.32 5.56 -9.51
N ILE A 121 6.45 5.56 -8.50
CA ILE A 121 6.82 5.30 -7.10
C ILE A 121 7.35 3.86 -6.97
N GLY A 122 6.61 2.87 -7.45
CA GLY A 122 7.08 1.49 -7.44
C GLY A 122 8.39 1.27 -8.21
N ASP A 123 8.60 1.98 -9.32
CA ASP A 123 9.87 1.95 -10.07
C ASP A 123 11.05 2.52 -9.27
N GLN A 124 10.82 3.60 -8.52
CA GLN A 124 11.81 4.20 -7.62
C GLN A 124 12.19 3.24 -6.50
N GLU A 125 11.21 2.64 -5.82
CA GLU A 125 11.44 1.67 -4.74
C GLU A 125 12.22 0.45 -5.21
N ALA A 126 11.83 -0.13 -6.34
CA ALA A 126 12.54 -1.26 -6.92
C ALA A 126 13.96 -0.91 -7.37
N THR A 127 14.19 0.31 -7.83
CA THR A 127 15.54 0.82 -8.16
C THR A 127 16.40 0.92 -6.90
N GLU A 128 15.83 1.38 -5.79
CA GLU A 128 16.52 1.46 -4.50
C GLU A 128 16.80 0.07 -3.94
N ALA A 129 15.83 -0.86 -4.02
CA ALA A 129 16.02 -2.26 -3.63
C ALA A 129 17.15 -2.92 -4.41
N ARG A 130 17.20 -2.76 -5.73
CA ARG A 130 18.31 -3.26 -6.58
C ARG A 130 19.64 -2.62 -6.19
N TRP A 131 19.65 -1.32 -5.91
CA TRP A 131 20.87 -0.65 -5.46
C TRP A 131 21.37 -1.25 -4.16
N TYR A 132 20.52 -1.43 -3.15
CA TYR A 132 20.89 -2.05 -1.88
C TYR A 132 21.28 -3.53 -2.04
N ALA A 133 20.62 -4.25 -2.95
CA ALA A 133 20.91 -5.66 -3.19
C ALA A 133 22.28 -5.93 -3.85
N GLN A 134 22.77 -5.05 -4.69
CA GLN A 134 23.89 -5.38 -5.58
C GLN A 134 25.02 -4.35 -5.63
N SER A 135 24.85 -3.16 -5.01
CA SER A 135 25.92 -2.16 -4.96
C SER A 135 27.05 -2.60 -4.02
N PRO A 136 28.32 -2.45 -4.45
CA PRO A 136 29.48 -2.67 -3.56
C PRO A 136 29.49 -1.74 -2.33
N LEU A 137 28.72 -0.65 -2.35
CA LEU A 137 28.61 0.30 -1.23
C LEU A 137 27.52 -0.11 -0.24
N SER A 138 26.69 -1.09 -0.55
CA SER A 138 25.65 -1.57 0.36
C SER A 138 26.24 -2.37 1.52
N GLN A 139 25.64 -2.17 2.70
CA GLN A 139 26.03 -2.86 3.94
C GLN A 139 24.88 -3.70 4.51
N VAL A 140 23.80 -3.91 3.75
CA VAL A 140 22.61 -4.66 4.16
C VAL A 140 22.47 -5.95 3.37
N SER A 141 21.69 -6.87 3.92
CA SER A 141 21.25 -8.08 3.23
C SER A 141 20.41 -7.72 2.01
N HIS A 142 20.47 -8.55 1.02
CA HIS A 142 19.81 -8.32 -0.26
C HIS A 142 18.36 -8.78 -0.19
N ALA A 143 17.42 -7.87 -0.48
CA ALA A 143 16.00 -8.16 -0.62
C ALA A 143 15.50 -7.62 -1.96
N LEU A 144 14.95 -8.49 -2.77
CA LEU A 144 14.34 -8.15 -4.06
C LEU A 144 12.88 -8.59 -4.13
N VAL A 145 12.32 -9.05 -3.01
CA VAL A 145 10.88 -9.27 -2.86
C VAL A 145 10.34 -8.19 -1.94
N LEU A 146 9.52 -7.29 -2.46
CA LEU A 146 8.95 -6.17 -1.73
C LEU A 146 7.52 -6.49 -1.32
N ARG A 147 7.22 -6.42 -0.02
CA ARG A 147 5.89 -6.63 0.56
C ARG A 147 5.01 -5.40 0.29
N ALA A 148 4.66 -5.25 -0.97
CA ALA A 148 3.89 -4.14 -1.51
C ALA A 148 3.22 -4.53 -2.83
N PRO A 149 2.07 -3.86 -3.16
CA PRO A 149 1.26 -2.98 -2.32
C PRO A 149 0.40 -3.74 -1.32
N ASN A 150 -0.22 -3.02 -0.37
CA ASN A 150 -1.35 -3.56 0.38
C ASN A 150 -2.62 -3.45 -0.49
N ALA A 151 -3.20 -4.59 -0.83
CA ALA A 151 -4.39 -4.70 -1.68
C ALA A 151 -5.68 -4.95 -0.87
N ASP A 152 -5.63 -4.85 0.47
CA ASP A 152 -6.80 -4.86 1.33
C ASP A 152 -7.65 -3.61 1.11
N LEU A 153 -8.96 -3.76 1.32
CA LEU A 153 -9.91 -2.66 1.16
C LEU A 153 -10.24 -2.01 2.51
N ALA A 154 -10.11 -0.69 2.58
CA ALA A 154 -10.47 0.12 3.73
C ALA A 154 -12.01 0.23 3.86
N ARG A 155 -12.68 -0.92 4.01
CA ARG A 155 -14.15 -1.03 4.07
C ARG A 155 -14.78 -0.33 5.28
N ASP A 156 -13.98 -0.09 6.32
CA ASP A 156 -14.43 0.49 7.57
C ASP A 156 -13.43 1.53 8.08
N PRO A 157 -13.85 2.76 8.38
CA PRO A 157 -12.94 3.82 8.83
C PRO A 157 -12.37 3.59 10.24
N ARG A 158 -12.84 2.57 10.96
CA ARG A 158 -12.25 2.16 12.26
C ARG A 158 -11.02 1.28 12.11
N TRP A 159 -10.80 0.69 10.93
CA TRP A 159 -9.67 -0.22 10.73
C TRP A 159 -8.33 0.49 10.96
N GLY A 160 -7.52 -0.05 11.87
CA GLY A 160 -6.26 0.55 12.32
C GLY A 160 -5.20 0.67 11.23
N ARG A 161 -5.21 -0.21 10.20
CA ARG A 161 -4.27 -0.20 9.08
C ARG A 161 -4.83 0.46 7.82
N THR A 162 -5.83 1.32 7.94
CA THR A 162 -6.38 2.10 6.80
C THR A 162 -5.27 2.86 6.05
N GLU A 163 -4.25 3.32 6.74
CA GLU A 163 -3.09 4.02 6.18
C GLU A 163 -2.35 3.24 5.09
N GLU A 164 -2.40 1.91 5.16
CA GLU A 164 -1.73 1.01 4.23
C GLU A 164 -2.59 0.66 3.01
N SER A 165 -3.77 1.25 2.83
CA SER A 165 -4.73 0.88 1.78
C SER A 165 -5.01 2.03 0.83
N PHE A 166 -5.16 1.75 -0.47
CA PHE A 166 -5.59 2.75 -1.45
C PHE A 166 -7.03 3.23 -1.30
N GLY A 167 -7.84 2.60 -0.43
CA GLY A 167 -9.21 3.04 -0.12
C GLY A 167 -10.26 1.93 -0.06
N GLU A 168 -11.54 2.32 -0.10
CA GLU A 168 -12.68 1.41 0.07
C GLU A 168 -13.20 0.79 -1.24
N ASP A 169 -12.80 1.33 -2.39
CA ASP A 169 -13.33 0.91 -3.68
C ASP A 169 -12.46 -0.15 -4.35
N PRO A 170 -13.04 -1.29 -4.79
CA PRO A 170 -12.28 -2.38 -5.37
C PRO A 170 -11.66 -2.03 -6.73
N PHE A 171 -12.31 -1.21 -7.56
CA PHE A 171 -11.80 -0.82 -8.88
C PHE A 171 -10.62 0.16 -8.77
N LEU A 172 -10.74 1.17 -7.90
CA LEU A 172 -9.67 2.11 -7.61
C LEU A 172 -8.46 1.36 -7.04
N THR A 173 -8.67 0.58 -5.97
CA THR A 173 -7.59 -0.20 -5.32
C THR A 173 -6.93 -1.15 -6.31
N ALA A 174 -7.70 -1.88 -7.14
CA ALA A 174 -7.15 -2.75 -8.16
C ALA A 174 -6.31 -2.00 -9.20
N THR A 175 -6.75 -0.82 -9.62
CA THR A 175 -6.04 0.02 -10.60
C THR A 175 -4.69 0.49 -10.03
N MET A 176 -4.68 0.96 -8.78
CA MET A 176 -3.46 1.41 -8.08
C MET A 176 -2.53 0.21 -7.79
N THR A 177 -3.09 -0.92 -7.34
CA THR A 177 -2.34 -2.17 -7.14
C THR A 177 -1.63 -2.60 -8.43
N CYS A 178 -2.34 -2.65 -9.56
CA CYS A 178 -1.72 -2.99 -10.84
C CYS A 178 -0.62 -2.03 -11.25
N ALA A 179 -0.78 -0.74 -10.98
CA ALA A 179 0.22 0.28 -11.27
C ALA A 179 1.47 0.10 -10.43
N MET A 180 1.33 -0.12 -9.12
CA MET A 180 2.44 -0.36 -8.19
C MET A 180 3.20 -1.64 -8.56
N VAL A 181 2.48 -2.74 -8.80
CA VAL A 181 3.06 -4.02 -9.26
C VAL A 181 3.93 -3.83 -10.51
N ARG A 182 3.39 -3.14 -11.52
CA ARG A 182 4.14 -2.88 -12.77
C ARG A 182 5.37 -2.01 -12.54
N GLY A 183 5.27 -1.02 -11.68
CA GLY A 183 6.39 -0.17 -11.29
C GLY A 183 7.49 -0.99 -10.62
N ILE A 184 7.15 -1.75 -9.59
CA ILE A 184 8.09 -2.59 -8.83
C ILE A 184 8.76 -3.62 -9.76
N GLN A 185 8.00 -4.30 -10.61
CA GLN A 185 8.54 -5.35 -11.48
C GLN A 185 9.32 -4.81 -12.69
N GLY A 186 9.03 -3.57 -13.10
CA GLY A 186 9.65 -2.95 -14.26
C GLY A 186 9.11 -3.49 -15.60
N PRO A 187 9.51 -2.86 -16.73
CA PRO A 187 8.94 -3.14 -18.05
C PRO A 187 9.55 -4.34 -18.79
N ASP A 188 10.64 -4.96 -18.29
CA ASP A 188 11.27 -6.08 -18.98
C ASP A 188 10.39 -7.33 -18.92
N LYS A 189 10.29 -8.05 -20.03
CA LYS A 189 9.40 -9.22 -20.13
C LYS A 189 9.97 -10.48 -19.48
N THR A 190 11.29 -10.55 -19.39
CA THR A 190 12.02 -11.72 -18.88
C THR A 190 12.36 -11.56 -17.41
N TYR A 191 12.90 -10.41 -17.04
CA TYR A 191 13.41 -10.13 -15.71
C TYR A 191 12.57 -9.07 -14.99
N TRP A 192 12.48 -9.21 -13.68
CA TRP A 192 11.89 -8.21 -12.82
C TRP A 192 12.97 -7.38 -12.11
N LYS A 193 12.70 -6.09 -11.95
CA LYS A 193 13.55 -5.20 -11.16
C LYS A 193 13.50 -5.61 -9.69
N ALA A 194 12.30 -5.82 -9.15
CA ALA A 194 12.02 -6.48 -7.88
C ALA A 194 10.70 -7.26 -8.02
N ALA A 195 10.41 -8.19 -7.13
CA ALA A 195 9.13 -8.88 -7.09
C ALA A 195 8.16 -8.13 -6.18
N SER A 196 6.96 -7.87 -6.66
CA SER A 196 5.86 -7.31 -5.86
C SER A 196 5.13 -8.43 -5.14
N LEU A 197 5.11 -8.40 -3.80
CA LEU A 197 4.39 -9.32 -2.92
C LEU A 197 3.20 -8.57 -2.31
N MET A 198 2.03 -8.73 -2.90
CA MET A 198 0.79 -8.10 -2.43
C MET A 198 0.36 -8.65 -1.07
N LYS A 199 -0.29 -7.84 -0.24
CA LYS A 199 -0.78 -8.26 1.08
C LYS A 199 -2.12 -7.59 1.40
N HIS A 200 -2.96 -8.13 2.33
CA HIS A 200 -2.91 -9.47 2.91
C HIS A 200 -4.10 -10.27 2.39
N PHE A 201 -3.88 -11.32 1.68
CA PHE A 201 -4.95 -12.14 1.12
C PHE A 201 -5.52 -13.05 2.21
N LEU A 202 -6.75 -12.88 2.70
CA LEU A 202 -7.85 -12.09 2.15
C LEU A 202 -8.65 -11.44 3.28
N ALA A 203 -9.20 -10.23 3.00
CA ALA A 203 -10.19 -9.58 3.87
C ALA A 203 -9.71 -9.38 5.33
N ASN A 204 -8.48 -8.92 5.52
CA ASN A 204 -7.84 -8.65 6.79
C ASN A 204 -8.02 -7.17 7.19
N SER A 205 -9.27 -6.68 7.23
CA SER A 205 -9.58 -5.27 7.50
C SER A 205 -10.27 -5.06 8.86
N ASN A 206 -9.73 -5.69 9.90
CA ASN A 206 -9.86 -5.40 11.33
C ASN A 206 -8.57 -5.81 12.03
N GLU A 207 -8.21 -5.08 13.08
CA GLU A 207 -7.02 -5.38 13.89
C GLU A 207 -7.37 -6.13 15.16
N ASN A 208 -8.47 -5.74 15.81
CA ASN A 208 -8.91 -6.41 17.01
C ASN A 208 -9.29 -7.86 16.72
N SER A 209 -8.61 -8.80 17.39
CA SER A 209 -8.81 -10.26 17.22
C SER A 209 -8.51 -10.79 15.79
N ARG A 210 -7.72 -10.09 14.98
CA ARG A 210 -7.36 -10.53 13.62
C ARG A 210 -6.69 -11.91 13.59
N ASP A 211 -6.04 -12.29 14.70
CA ASP A 211 -5.31 -13.55 14.90
C ASP A 211 -6.21 -14.78 15.15
N SER A 212 -7.52 -14.59 15.28
CA SER A 212 -8.48 -15.65 15.58
C SER A 212 -9.86 -15.44 14.96
N SER A 213 -10.09 -14.28 14.34
CA SER A 213 -11.38 -13.93 13.76
C SER A 213 -11.63 -14.60 12.41
N SER A 214 -12.91 -14.66 12.03
CA SER A 214 -13.34 -15.10 10.70
C SER A 214 -14.10 -13.99 9.99
N SER A 215 -13.64 -13.63 8.82
CA SER A 215 -14.33 -12.73 7.88
C SER A 215 -15.34 -13.55 7.09
N ASN A 216 -16.64 -13.37 7.38
CA ASN A 216 -17.69 -14.20 6.81
C ASN A 216 -18.48 -13.41 5.75
N PHE A 217 -18.49 -13.90 4.52
CA PHE A 217 -19.20 -13.30 3.38
C PHE A 217 -19.33 -14.31 2.24
N SER A 218 -20.22 -14.02 1.29
CA SER A 218 -20.55 -14.87 0.15
C SER A 218 -19.42 -14.99 -0.87
N GLU A 219 -19.49 -16.00 -1.75
CA GLU A 219 -18.55 -16.13 -2.89
C GLU A 219 -18.64 -14.92 -3.82
N ARG A 220 -19.81 -14.34 -3.98
CA ARG A 220 -19.99 -13.12 -4.77
C ARG A 220 -19.15 -11.96 -4.23
N LEU A 221 -19.20 -11.69 -2.92
CA LEU A 221 -18.38 -10.65 -2.30
C LEU A 221 -16.89 -11.03 -2.31
N PHE A 222 -16.56 -12.32 -2.22
CA PHE A 222 -15.19 -12.76 -2.45
C PHE A 222 -14.69 -12.27 -3.80
N ARG A 223 -15.42 -12.52 -4.89
CA ARG A 223 -14.99 -12.25 -6.27
C ARG A 223 -15.13 -10.79 -6.68
N GLU A 224 -16.23 -10.14 -6.29
CA GLU A 224 -16.55 -8.78 -6.74
C GLU A 224 -15.90 -7.69 -5.87
N TYR A 225 -15.52 -8.00 -4.63
CA TYR A 225 -15.04 -7.01 -3.68
C TYR A 225 -13.69 -7.40 -3.07
N TYR A 226 -13.64 -8.33 -2.11
CA TYR A 226 -12.45 -8.55 -1.29
C TYR A 226 -11.24 -9.08 -2.07
N SER A 227 -11.42 -10.00 -3.01
CA SER A 227 -10.32 -10.55 -3.79
C SER A 227 -10.04 -9.80 -5.10
N PHE A 228 -10.90 -8.86 -5.49
CA PHE A 228 -10.80 -8.18 -6.77
C PHE A 228 -9.47 -7.46 -7.00
N PRO A 229 -8.90 -6.71 -6.03
CA PRO A 229 -7.58 -6.10 -6.20
C PRO A 229 -6.46 -7.13 -6.39
N PHE A 230 -6.50 -8.24 -5.67
CA PHE A 230 -5.52 -9.34 -5.83
C PHE A 230 -5.67 -10.05 -7.18
N TYR A 231 -6.91 -10.33 -7.58
CA TYR A 231 -7.21 -10.91 -8.89
C TYR A 231 -6.61 -10.05 -10.02
N LYS A 232 -6.88 -8.75 -10.01
CA LYS A 232 -6.35 -7.83 -11.01
C LYS A 232 -4.83 -7.68 -10.89
N GLY A 233 -4.29 -7.60 -9.68
CA GLY A 233 -2.84 -7.54 -9.43
C GLY A 233 -2.08 -8.73 -10.01
N ILE A 234 -2.66 -9.95 -9.94
CA ILE A 234 -2.10 -11.16 -10.54
C ILE A 234 -2.30 -11.17 -12.05
N THR A 235 -3.55 -11.01 -12.53
CA THR A 235 -3.90 -11.28 -13.93
C THR A 235 -3.56 -10.10 -14.86
N GLU A 236 -3.64 -8.87 -14.38
CA GLU A 236 -3.37 -7.66 -15.16
C GLU A 236 -2.11 -6.93 -14.70
N GLY A 237 -1.83 -6.87 -13.39
CA GLY A 237 -0.60 -6.30 -12.85
C GLY A 237 0.63 -7.16 -13.12
N GLY A 238 0.45 -8.47 -13.14
CA GLY A 238 1.53 -9.43 -13.38
C GLY A 238 2.28 -9.88 -12.14
N SER A 239 1.77 -9.56 -10.93
CA SER A 239 2.34 -10.09 -9.69
C SER A 239 2.28 -11.62 -9.66
N ARG A 240 3.31 -12.22 -9.05
CA ARG A 240 3.38 -13.65 -8.77
C ARG A 240 3.70 -13.90 -7.30
N ALA A 241 3.38 -12.94 -6.43
CA ALA A 241 3.59 -13.11 -5.00
C ALA A 241 2.48 -12.41 -4.20
N PHE A 242 2.02 -13.06 -3.12
CA PHE A 242 1.17 -12.44 -2.12
C PHE A 242 1.28 -13.15 -0.76
N MET A 243 0.89 -12.43 0.29
CA MET A 243 0.87 -12.89 1.67
C MET A 243 -0.55 -13.30 2.07
N ALA A 244 -0.71 -14.52 2.57
CA ALA A 244 -1.96 -15.00 3.17
C ALA A 244 -2.13 -14.34 4.55
N SER A 245 -3.32 -13.79 4.80
CA SER A 245 -3.63 -13.05 6.02
C SER A 245 -3.79 -13.91 7.27
N TYR A 246 -3.83 -13.25 8.44
CA TYR A 246 -4.02 -13.93 9.74
C TYR A 246 -5.40 -14.54 9.93
N ASN A 247 -6.46 -13.82 9.52
CA ASN A 247 -7.84 -14.21 9.76
C ASN A 247 -8.28 -15.46 8.98
N ALA A 248 -9.42 -15.98 9.33
CA ALA A 248 -10.10 -16.99 8.54
C ALA A 248 -11.10 -16.37 7.54
N TRP A 249 -11.39 -17.04 6.46
CA TRP A 249 -12.56 -16.80 5.63
C TRP A 249 -13.54 -17.95 5.79
N ASN A 250 -14.78 -17.62 6.20
CA ASN A 250 -15.84 -18.60 6.45
C ASN A 250 -15.37 -19.79 7.32
N GLY A 251 -14.61 -19.48 8.38
CA GLY A 251 -14.11 -20.43 9.37
C GLY A 251 -12.81 -21.15 9.02
N THR A 252 -12.27 -21.00 7.80
CA THR A 252 -10.99 -21.61 7.41
C THR A 252 -9.86 -20.55 7.40
N PRO A 253 -8.79 -20.70 8.23
CA PRO A 253 -7.66 -19.78 8.25
C PRO A 253 -7.04 -19.61 6.87
N MET A 254 -6.68 -18.36 6.51
CA MET A 254 -6.28 -18.06 5.14
C MET A 254 -5.01 -18.79 4.71
N CYS A 255 -4.00 -18.95 5.57
CA CYS A 255 -2.76 -19.66 5.21
C CYS A 255 -2.92 -21.15 4.86
N ILE A 256 -4.11 -21.73 5.13
CA ILE A 256 -4.47 -23.14 4.79
C ILE A 256 -5.76 -23.22 3.96
N ASN A 257 -6.29 -22.08 3.51
CA ASN A 257 -7.58 -22.05 2.82
C ASN A 257 -7.48 -22.69 1.42
N PRO A 258 -8.41 -23.60 1.04
CA PRO A 258 -8.40 -24.25 -0.28
C PRO A 258 -8.42 -23.30 -1.47
N VAL A 259 -8.89 -22.05 -1.31
CA VAL A 259 -8.90 -21.04 -2.40
C VAL A 259 -7.50 -20.65 -2.86
N LEU A 260 -6.48 -20.86 -2.04
CA LEU A 260 -5.08 -20.62 -2.41
C LEU A 260 -4.68 -21.49 -3.61
N ASP A 261 -5.09 -22.75 -3.63
CA ASP A 261 -4.85 -23.63 -4.78
C ASP A 261 -5.94 -23.51 -5.84
N SER A 262 -7.22 -23.64 -5.45
CA SER A 262 -8.32 -23.75 -6.41
C SER A 262 -8.56 -22.48 -7.22
N ILE A 263 -8.45 -21.31 -6.60
CA ILE A 263 -8.72 -20.03 -7.26
C ILE A 263 -7.40 -19.34 -7.65
N THR A 264 -6.51 -19.07 -6.69
CA THR A 264 -5.33 -18.23 -7.03
C THR A 264 -4.36 -18.96 -7.95
N ARG A 265 -4.12 -20.26 -7.76
CA ARG A 265 -3.22 -21.05 -8.61
C ARG A 265 -3.89 -21.45 -9.92
N ARG A 266 -5.04 -22.16 -9.83
CA ARG A 266 -5.63 -22.82 -11.00
C ARG A 266 -6.47 -21.90 -11.86
N GLU A 267 -7.23 -20.97 -11.26
CA GLU A 267 -8.10 -20.08 -12.01
C GLU A 267 -7.36 -18.81 -12.43
N TRP A 268 -6.61 -18.17 -11.52
CA TRP A 268 -5.90 -16.92 -11.82
C TRP A 268 -4.47 -17.11 -12.36
N GLY A 269 -3.93 -18.32 -12.26
CA GLY A 269 -2.61 -18.66 -12.82
C GLY A 269 -1.44 -18.14 -12.01
N ASN A 270 -1.57 -17.93 -10.69
CA ASN A 270 -0.44 -17.55 -9.84
C ASN A 270 0.53 -18.73 -9.72
N ASP A 271 1.69 -18.65 -10.34
CA ASP A 271 2.75 -19.65 -10.34
C ASP A 271 3.98 -19.24 -9.49
N GLY A 272 3.80 -18.31 -8.55
CA GLY A 272 4.87 -17.81 -7.70
C GLY A 272 4.58 -17.92 -6.20
N ILE A 273 5.17 -17.03 -5.41
CA ILE A 273 5.16 -17.09 -3.94
C ILE A 273 3.75 -16.92 -3.37
N ILE A 274 3.39 -17.78 -2.42
CA ILE A 274 2.40 -17.49 -1.38
C ILE A 274 3.13 -17.63 -0.06
N CYS A 275 3.22 -16.58 0.74
CA CYS A 275 3.82 -16.63 2.07
C CYS A 275 2.76 -16.53 3.17
N THR A 276 3.08 -17.00 4.38
CA THR A 276 2.30 -16.68 5.58
C THR A 276 2.55 -15.25 6.01
N ASP A 277 1.64 -14.65 6.76
CA ASP A 277 1.96 -13.49 7.59
C ASP A 277 2.78 -13.90 8.82
N GLY A 278 3.42 -12.95 9.50
CA GLY A 278 4.37 -13.23 10.59
C GLY A 278 3.72 -13.91 11.80
N GLY A 279 4.19 -15.12 12.13
CA GLY A 279 3.65 -15.89 13.26
C GLY A 279 2.39 -16.72 12.94
N ALA A 280 1.90 -16.74 11.70
CA ALA A 280 0.65 -17.39 11.34
C ALA A 280 0.62 -18.91 11.60
N LEU A 281 1.77 -19.61 11.50
CA LEU A 281 1.86 -21.02 11.89
C LEU A 281 1.46 -21.22 13.35
N GLY A 282 1.98 -20.39 14.26
CA GLY A 282 1.63 -20.43 15.69
C GLY A 282 0.16 -20.15 15.94
N LEU A 283 -0.45 -19.25 15.14
CA LEU A 283 -1.86 -18.88 15.26
C LEU A 283 -2.82 -19.99 14.83
N LEU A 284 -2.42 -20.93 13.97
CA LEU A 284 -3.23 -22.11 13.69
C LEU A 284 -3.51 -22.96 14.94
N ILE A 285 -2.60 -22.90 15.93
CA ILE A 285 -2.72 -23.63 17.20
C ILE A 285 -3.34 -22.73 18.29
N SER A 286 -2.78 -21.54 18.53
CA SER A 286 -3.14 -20.68 19.65
C SER A 286 -4.35 -19.78 19.40
N GLY A 287 -4.57 -19.33 18.16
CA GLY A 287 -5.65 -18.43 17.77
C GLY A 287 -6.85 -19.16 17.20
N HIS A 288 -6.66 -19.85 16.09
CA HIS A 288 -7.72 -20.53 15.37
C HIS A 288 -8.08 -21.92 15.93
N HIS A 289 -7.20 -22.53 16.72
CA HIS A 289 -7.37 -23.90 17.25
C HIS A 289 -7.65 -24.94 16.13
N ALA A 290 -7.10 -24.72 14.94
CA ALA A 290 -7.32 -25.57 13.78
C ALA A 290 -6.53 -26.89 13.85
N TYR A 291 -5.37 -26.88 14.53
CA TYR A 291 -4.49 -28.02 14.76
C TYR A 291 -3.99 -28.10 16.19
N LYS A 292 -3.46 -29.27 16.58
CA LYS A 292 -2.95 -29.51 17.93
C LYS A 292 -1.45 -29.26 18.05
N THR A 293 -0.70 -29.48 16.95
CA THR A 293 0.76 -29.36 16.93
C THR A 293 1.23 -28.44 15.81
N LEU A 294 2.40 -27.86 15.96
CA LEU A 294 3.05 -27.06 14.91
C LEU A 294 3.35 -27.93 13.68
N ALA A 295 3.68 -29.19 13.86
CA ALA A 295 3.93 -30.13 12.75
C ALA A 295 2.69 -30.34 11.88
N GLU A 296 1.51 -30.54 12.49
CA GLU A 296 0.24 -30.64 11.77
C GLU A 296 -0.06 -29.33 11.01
N GLY A 297 0.11 -28.18 11.66
CA GLY A 297 -0.07 -26.86 11.06
C GLY A 297 0.88 -26.60 9.88
N ALA A 298 2.17 -26.90 10.04
CA ALA A 298 3.16 -26.73 9.00
C ALA A 298 2.89 -27.64 7.78
N ALA A 299 2.51 -28.89 8.03
CA ALA A 299 2.10 -29.80 6.94
C ALA A 299 0.88 -29.28 6.19
N ALA A 300 -0.10 -28.71 6.89
CA ALA A 300 -1.31 -28.15 6.27
C ALA A 300 -0.97 -26.91 5.41
N ILE A 301 -0.12 -26.01 5.89
CA ILE A 301 0.35 -24.82 5.17
C ILE A 301 1.03 -25.23 3.85
N VAL A 302 2.03 -26.14 3.91
CA VAL A 302 2.74 -26.61 2.71
C VAL A 302 1.78 -27.30 1.73
N LYS A 303 0.88 -28.13 2.20
CA LYS A 303 -0.14 -28.83 1.36
C LYS A 303 -1.13 -27.88 0.72
N ALA A 304 -1.45 -26.75 1.36
CA ALA A 304 -2.26 -25.69 0.79
C ALA A 304 -1.52 -24.85 -0.27
N THR A 305 -0.28 -25.24 -0.63
CA THR A 305 0.60 -24.52 -1.60
C THR A 305 1.15 -23.20 -1.12
N THR A 306 1.09 -22.91 0.18
CA THR A 306 1.82 -21.81 0.80
C THR A 306 3.28 -22.23 0.90
N GLY A 307 4.14 -21.52 0.17
CA GLY A 307 5.53 -21.92 -0.08
C GLY A 307 6.53 -21.26 0.84
N GLU A 308 6.15 -20.21 1.59
CA GLU A 308 7.06 -19.49 2.47
C GLU A 308 6.43 -19.23 3.84
N PHE A 309 7.24 -19.38 4.87
CA PHE A 309 6.89 -19.07 6.25
C PHE A 309 7.61 -17.81 6.72
N LEU A 310 6.86 -16.88 7.30
CA LEU A 310 7.41 -15.80 8.14
C LEU A 310 7.41 -16.22 9.62
N ASP A 311 7.78 -17.46 9.87
CA ASP A 311 7.72 -18.16 11.16
C ASP A 311 9.03 -18.91 11.44
N ARG A 312 9.14 -19.42 12.67
CA ARG A 312 10.08 -20.49 13.01
C ARG A 312 9.41 -21.83 12.69
N TYR A 313 9.69 -22.39 11.54
CA TYR A 313 8.99 -23.55 10.97
C TYR A 313 9.84 -24.80 10.82
N ASP A 314 11.18 -24.68 10.80
CA ASP A 314 12.11 -25.76 10.41
C ASP A 314 11.88 -27.06 11.19
N GLU A 315 11.85 -26.99 12.53
CA GLU A 315 11.62 -28.18 13.37
C GLU A 315 10.22 -28.76 13.16
N ALA A 316 9.21 -27.91 13.00
CA ALA A 316 7.84 -28.37 12.73
C ALA A 316 7.71 -29.11 11.40
N VAL A 317 8.40 -28.65 10.35
CA VAL A 317 8.45 -29.33 9.04
C VAL A 317 9.21 -30.65 9.15
N ARG A 318 10.33 -30.70 9.86
CA ARG A 318 11.09 -31.94 10.08
C ARG A 318 10.30 -32.95 10.89
N GLU A 319 9.58 -32.52 11.90
CA GLU A 319 8.67 -33.40 12.66
C GLU A 319 7.56 -33.93 11.77
N ALA A 320 6.92 -33.09 10.96
CA ALA A 320 5.88 -33.50 10.01
C ALA A 320 6.37 -34.55 8.99
N LEU A 321 7.64 -34.44 8.54
CA LEU A 321 8.27 -35.46 7.69
C LEU A 321 8.50 -36.77 8.43
N ARG A 322 9.04 -36.72 9.68
CA ARG A 322 9.24 -37.91 10.52
C ARG A 322 7.93 -38.67 10.78
N ASP A 323 6.87 -37.91 11.03
CA ASP A 323 5.53 -38.45 11.30
C ASP A 323 4.77 -38.87 10.04
N SER A 324 5.37 -38.69 8.86
CA SER A 324 4.78 -39.02 7.55
C SER A 324 3.48 -38.28 7.24
N ILE A 325 3.22 -37.15 7.89
CA ILE A 325 2.11 -36.25 7.59
C ILE A 325 2.47 -35.21 6.53
N LEU A 326 3.75 -35.10 6.18
CA LEU A 326 4.27 -34.31 5.06
C LEU A 326 5.24 -35.19 4.26
N THR A 327 5.34 -34.94 2.95
CA THR A 327 6.29 -35.62 2.07
C THR A 327 7.25 -34.64 1.44
N GLU A 328 8.44 -35.11 1.03
CA GLU A 328 9.40 -34.29 0.28
C GLU A 328 8.78 -33.77 -1.03
N ALA A 329 7.92 -34.55 -1.68
CA ALA A 329 7.20 -34.12 -2.89
C ALA A 329 6.21 -32.95 -2.63
N ASP A 330 5.66 -32.85 -1.43
CA ASP A 330 4.83 -31.69 -1.05
C ASP A 330 5.69 -30.43 -0.94
N ILE A 331 6.89 -30.55 -0.37
CA ILE A 331 7.88 -29.47 -0.28
C ILE A 331 8.33 -29.08 -1.69
N ASP A 332 8.72 -30.05 -2.53
CA ASP A 332 9.16 -29.80 -3.92
C ASP A 332 8.12 -28.99 -4.70
N ARG A 333 6.83 -29.31 -4.53
CA ARG A 333 5.74 -28.57 -5.16
C ARG A 333 5.69 -27.12 -4.64
N ALA A 334 5.80 -26.91 -3.34
CA ALA A 334 5.69 -25.58 -2.73
C ALA A 334 6.87 -24.69 -3.13
N ILE A 335 8.13 -25.18 -3.02
CA ILE A 335 9.32 -24.40 -3.35
C ILE A 335 9.49 -24.13 -4.85
N THR A 336 8.89 -24.96 -5.72
CA THR A 336 8.88 -24.71 -7.17
C THR A 336 8.29 -23.33 -7.48
N TYR A 337 7.26 -22.90 -6.76
CA TYR A 337 6.64 -21.59 -6.93
C TYR A 337 7.59 -20.46 -6.49
N ASN A 338 8.31 -20.64 -5.39
CA ASN A 338 9.30 -19.66 -4.90
C ASN A 338 10.44 -19.50 -5.91
N LEU A 339 10.93 -20.60 -6.45
CA LEU A 339 12.01 -20.62 -7.44
C LEU A 339 11.61 -20.01 -8.78
N ASN A 340 10.33 -20.02 -9.16
CA ASN A 340 9.83 -19.28 -10.33
C ASN A 340 10.04 -17.77 -10.16
N VAL A 341 9.86 -17.23 -8.95
CA VAL A 341 10.15 -15.82 -8.65
C VAL A 341 11.65 -15.55 -8.65
N ALA A 342 12.44 -16.43 -8.03
CA ALA A 342 13.89 -16.32 -8.05
C ALA A 342 14.45 -16.27 -9.48
N LEU A 343 13.86 -17.04 -10.40
CA LEU A 343 14.22 -17.04 -11.81
C LEU A 343 13.89 -15.70 -12.48
N LYS A 344 12.72 -15.13 -12.20
CA LYS A 344 12.32 -13.81 -12.70
C LYS A 344 13.21 -12.67 -12.18
N LEU A 345 13.73 -12.81 -10.99
CA LEU A 345 14.69 -11.88 -10.39
C LEU A 345 16.13 -12.02 -10.96
N GLY A 346 16.36 -13.02 -11.83
CA GLY A 346 17.68 -13.31 -12.41
C GLY A 346 18.65 -13.98 -11.44
N LEU A 347 18.20 -14.49 -10.29
CA LEU A 347 19.04 -15.10 -9.26
C LEU A 347 19.64 -16.45 -9.71
N LEU A 348 18.98 -17.12 -10.66
CA LEU A 348 19.42 -18.41 -11.21
C LEU A 348 20.36 -18.25 -12.42
N ASP A 349 20.67 -17.02 -12.82
CA ASP A 349 21.41 -16.75 -14.04
C ASP A 349 22.89 -16.46 -13.76
N GLY A 350 23.77 -16.97 -14.62
CA GLY A 350 25.20 -16.66 -14.58
C GLY A 350 25.49 -15.17 -14.77
N LYS A 351 26.74 -14.77 -14.49
CA LYS A 351 27.18 -13.36 -14.58
C LYS A 351 27.01 -12.74 -15.97
N ASP A 352 26.96 -13.54 -17.01
CA ASP A 352 26.84 -13.12 -18.43
C ASP A 352 25.40 -13.04 -18.91
N SER A 353 24.41 -13.08 -18.02
CA SER A 353 22.99 -12.94 -18.39
C SER A 353 22.66 -11.51 -18.89
N HIS A 354 21.61 -11.43 -19.69
CA HIS A 354 21.10 -10.17 -20.25
C HIS A 354 20.12 -9.44 -19.29
N ASP A 355 20.18 -9.69 -17.95
CA ASP A 355 19.37 -8.97 -16.98
C ASP A 355 19.69 -7.45 -17.04
N PRO A 356 18.73 -6.60 -17.46
CA PRO A 356 18.98 -5.17 -17.63
C PRO A 356 19.16 -4.44 -16.29
N TYR A 357 18.77 -5.05 -15.18
CA TYR A 357 18.81 -4.43 -13.85
C TYR A 357 20.13 -4.69 -13.10
N ARG A 358 21.02 -5.54 -13.61
CA ARG A 358 22.31 -5.88 -12.95
C ARG A 358 23.26 -4.70 -12.79
N THR A 359 23.13 -3.68 -13.59
CA THR A 359 24.01 -2.50 -13.54
C THR A 359 23.58 -1.46 -12.54
N ILE A 360 22.38 -1.59 -11.95
CA ILE A 360 21.89 -0.65 -10.94
C ILE A 360 22.81 -0.70 -9.71
N GLY A 361 23.40 0.44 -9.33
CA GLY A 361 24.33 0.54 -8.20
C GLY A 361 25.76 0.06 -8.48
N ALA A 362 26.10 -0.36 -9.70
CA ALA A 362 27.46 -0.81 -10.05
C ALA A 362 28.46 0.35 -10.11
N ASP A 363 28.05 1.53 -10.55
CA ASP A 363 28.86 2.75 -10.52
C ASP A 363 28.86 3.34 -9.11
N THR A 364 29.96 3.18 -8.40
CA THR A 364 30.14 3.68 -7.02
C THR A 364 30.27 5.20 -6.93
N ASN A 365 30.48 5.90 -8.06
CA ASN A 365 30.55 7.35 -8.13
C ASN A 365 29.21 7.99 -8.52
N ALA A 366 28.23 7.20 -8.95
CA ALA A 366 26.90 7.71 -9.28
C ALA A 366 26.17 8.24 -8.04
N VAL A 367 25.32 9.25 -8.25
CA VAL A 367 24.43 9.75 -7.20
C VAL A 367 23.49 8.61 -6.77
N LYS A 368 23.37 8.39 -5.47
CA LYS A 368 22.48 7.38 -4.91
C LYS A 368 21.03 7.63 -5.32
N PRO A 369 20.22 6.60 -5.61
CA PRO A 369 18.88 6.79 -6.17
C PRO A 369 17.99 7.75 -5.39
N TRP A 370 17.99 7.68 -4.06
CA TRP A 370 17.21 8.55 -3.15
C TRP A 370 17.72 9.99 -3.01
N LEU A 371 18.91 10.30 -3.54
CA LEU A 371 19.49 11.65 -3.53
C LEU A 371 19.36 12.37 -4.88
N THR A 372 18.77 11.72 -5.88
CA THR A 372 18.60 12.33 -7.20
C THR A 372 17.51 13.40 -7.19
N ASP A 373 17.66 14.40 -8.08
CA ASP A 373 16.60 15.40 -8.28
C ASP A 373 15.29 14.81 -8.78
N SER A 374 15.34 13.67 -9.49
CA SER A 374 14.13 12.94 -9.92
C SER A 374 13.37 12.37 -8.73
N ALA A 375 14.05 11.71 -7.79
CA ALA A 375 13.43 11.18 -6.57
C ALA A 375 12.80 12.28 -5.71
N ARG A 376 13.51 13.42 -5.55
CA ARG A 376 12.99 14.58 -4.84
C ARG A 376 11.71 15.12 -5.49
N ARG A 377 11.74 15.33 -6.82
CA ARG A 377 10.56 15.79 -7.56
C ARG A 377 9.40 14.80 -7.52
N LEU A 378 9.70 13.51 -7.52
CA LEU A 378 8.68 12.47 -7.43
C LEU A 378 7.98 12.49 -6.06
N ALA A 379 8.74 12.56 -4.96
CA ALA A 379 8.19 12.69 -3.61
C ALA A 379 7.35 13.98 -3.46
N ARG A 380 7.84 15.11 -4.02
CA ARG A 380 7.09 16.37 -4.03
C ARG A 380 5.77 16.23 -4.80
N ARG A 381 5.81 15.67 -6.01
CA ARG A 381 4.61 15.44 -6.84
C ARG A 381 3.60 14.55 -6.12
N ALA A 382 4.08 13.48 -5.47
CA ALA A 382 3.22 12.57 -4.73
C ALA A 382 2.49 13.30 -3.58
N MET A 383 3.21 14.16 -2.86
CA MET A 383 2.62 14.95 -1.79
C MET A 383 1.63 15.99 -2.32
N ASP A 384 2.02 16.77 -3.34
CA ASP A 384 1.15 17.78 -3.95
C ASP A 384 -0.19 17.19 -4.46
N GLU A 385 -0.13 16.03 -5.14
CA GLU A 385 -1.28 15.38 -5.74
C GLU A 385 -2.18 14.66 -4.73
N SER A 386 -1.64 14.25 -3.58
CA SER A 386 -2.39 13.54 -2.53
C SER A 386 -3.26 14.46 -1.68
N ILE A 387 -2.92 15.75 -1.56
CA ILE A 387 -3.64 16.66 -0.68
C ILE A 387 -5.05 16.93 -1.18
N VAL A 388 -6.02 16.73 -0.29
CA VAL A 388 -7.45 16.93 -0.58
C VAL A 388 -7.94 18.22 0.04
N LEU A 389 -8.45 19.14 -0.77
CA LEU A 389 -9.14 20.33 -0.30
C LEU A 389 -10.59 19.95 0.11
N LEU A 390 -10.82 19.79 1.42
CA LEU A 390 -12.12 19.39 1.96
C LEU A 390 -13.13 20.56 2.04
N LYS A 391 -12.63 21.76 2.32
CA LYS A 391 -13.47 22.96 2.42
C LYS A 391 -12.71 24.21 2.01
N ASN A 392 -13.37 25.08 1.25
CA ASN A 392 -12.96 26.48 1.03
C ASN A 392 -14.24 27.30 0.89
N SER A 393 -14.60 28.03 1.95
CA SER A 393 -15.87 28.73 2.05
C SER A 393 -16.01 29.77 0.94
N PRO A 394 -17.08 29.72 0.12
CA PRO A 394 -17.28 30.71 -0.94
C PRO A 394 -17.54 32.13 -0.43
N LYS A 395 -17.83 32.30 0.86
CA LYS A 395 -18.01 33.63 1.48
C LYS A 395 -16.70 34.29 1.85
N GLN A 396 -15.69 33.51 2.27
CA GLN A 396 -14.41 34.03 2.75
C GLN A 396 -13.31 33.86 1.72
N HIS A 397 -13.36 32.81 0.86
CA HIS A 397 -12.34 32.49 -0.13
C HIS A 397 -10.91 32.59 0.45
N LEU A 398 -10.71 31.93 1.61
CA LEU A 398 -9.48 32.08 2.37
C LEU A 398 -8.28 31.46 1.65
N LEU A 399 -8.50 30.38 0.92
CA LEU A 399 -7.49 29.70 0.12
C LEU A 399 -7.70 29.93 -1.39
N PRO A 400 -6.60 30.06 -2.17
CA PRO A 400 -5.22 30.13 -1.71
C PRO A 400 -4.93 31.45 -0.96
N LEU A 401 -3.95 31.38 -0.02
CA LEU A 401 -3.57 32.54 0.79
C LEU A 401 -3.06 33.70 -0.10
N ASP A 402 -3.62 34.90 0.08
CA ASP A 402 -3.14 36.10 -0.60
C ASP A 402 -1.95 36.70 0.17
N LEU A 403 -0.74 36.31 -0.17
CA LEU A 403 0.49 36.77 0.47
C LEU A 403 0.76 38.26 0.28
N SER A 404 0.03 38.96 -0.59
CA SER A 404 0.13 40.42 -0.69
C SER A 404 -0.52 41.12 0.51
N ARG A 405 -1.53 40.46 1.13
CA ARG A 405 -2.30 40.96 2.26
C ARG A 405 -1.90 40.34 3.60
N VAL A 406 -1.57 39.04 3.59
CA VAL A 406 -1.18 38.30 4.78
C VAL A 406 0.24 38.64 5.18
N LYS A 407 0.45 39.08 6.42
CA LYS A 407 1.75 39.48 6.98
C LYS A 407 2.12 38.70 8.23
N ASN A 408 1.15 38.06 8.90
CA ASN A 408 1.35 37.35 10.14
C ASN A 408 0.57 36.02 10.11
N ILE A 409 1.28 34.92 9.98
CA ILE A 409 0.70 33.54 10.06
C ILE A 409 1.09 32.95 11.41
N LEU A 410 0.11 32.37 12.11
CA LEU A 410 0.31 31.62 13.34
C LEU A 410 0.06 30.14 13.09
N LEU A 411 1.08 29.31 13.26
CA LEU A 411 0.97 27.85 13.25
C LEU A 411 0.67 27.34 14.65
N ILE A 412 -0.37 26.50 14.79
CA ILE A 412 -0.79 25.94 16.09
C ILE A 412 -0.91 24.43 15.97
N CYS A 413 -0.35 23.69 16.91
CA CYS A 413 -0.53 22.24 17.07
C CYS A 413 -0.70 21.86 18.55
N ASP A 414 -1.08 20.60 18.81
CA ASP A 414 -1.05 20.02 20.15
C ASP A 414 0.39 20.03 20.66
N GLY A 415 0.57 20.31 21.95
CA GLY A 415 1.88 20.33 22.58
C GLY A 415 2.55 18.97 22.71
N LYS A 416 1.78 17.89 22.58
CA LYS A 416 2.28 16.51 22.60
C LYS A 416 2.71 16.03 21.22
N GLU A 417 1.91 16.36 20.22
CA GLU A 417 2.10 15.99 18.83
C GLU A 417 2.67 17.20 18.08
N ASP A 418 3.95 17.17 17.81
CA ASP A 418 4.64 18.32 17.17
C ASP A 418 4.52 18.26 15.65
N TYR A 419 3.29 18.35 15.14
CA TYR A 419 3.01 18.29 13.70
C TYR A 419 3.65 19.41 12.87
N ALA A 420 4.03 20.51 13.47
CA ALA A 420 4.68 21.60 12.73
C ALA A 420 6.17 21.34 12.49
N ASP A 421 6.87 20.77 13.46
CA ASP A 421 8.33 20.58 13.47
C ASP A 421 8.75 19.12 13.26
N SER A 422 7.81 18.20 13.05
CA SER A 422 8.07 16.76 12.89
C SER A 422 7.28 16.17 11.73
N ILE A 423 7.85 15.16 11.07
CA ILE A 423 7.12 14.30 10.15
C ILE A 423 6.90 12.96 10.85
N HIS A 424 5.65 12.64 11.11
CA HIS A 424 5.27 11.39 11.74
C HIS A 424 5.31 10.25 10.73
N GLN A 425 5.96 9.15 11.09
CA GLN A 425 6.04 7.94 10.28
C GLN A 425 5.29 6.81 10.95
N ASP A 426 4.68 5.93 10.14
CA ASP A 426 4.12 4.67 10.60
C ASP A 426 5.18 3.56 10.72
N TRP A 427 4.73 2.34 11.03
CA TRP A 427 5.59 1.17 11.17
C TRP A 427 6.37 0.83 9.89
N TYR A 428 5.78 1.12 8.73
CA TYR A 428 6.28 0.76 7.41
C TYR A 428 6.96 1.93 6.69
N GLY A 429 7.19 3.03 7.40
CA GLY A 429 7.92 4.18 6.88
C GLY A 429 9.41 3.90 6.73
N GLY A 430 9.99 4.20 5.57
CA GLY A 430 11.42 4.13 5.29
C GLY A 430 12.26 5.16 6.07
N THR A 431 13.55 5.17 5.87
CA THR A 431 14.44 6.19 6.45
C THR A 431 14.60 7.34 5.45
N MET A 432 14.01 8.48 5.73
CA MET A 432 14.08 9.65 4.87
C MET A 432 15.52 10.17 4.73
N PRO A 433 15.99 10.49 3.51
CA PRO A 433 17.31 11.07 3.30
C PRO A 433 17.40 12.53 3.82
N TYR A 434 16.28 13.20 3.87
CA TYR A 434 16.04 14.52 4.44
C TYR A 434 14.55 14.66 4.74
N THR A 435 14.19 15.67 5.52
CA THR A 435 12.79 16.01 5.82
C THR A 435 12.56 17.49 5.58
N VAL A 436 11.38 17.84 5.08
CA VAL A 436 10.87 19.20 5.03
C VAL A 436 9.58 19.25 5.83
N THR A 437 9.69 19.74 7.06
CA THR A 437 8.54 19.88 7.96
C THR A 437 7.63 21.03 7.53
N ILE A 438 6.42 21.10 8.06
CA ILE A 438 5.51 22.21 7.78
C ILE A 438 6.14 23.54 8.22
N ALA A 439 6.83 23.56 9.37
CA ALA A 439 7.52 24.73 9.86
C ALA A 439 8.68 25.16 8.94
N ASP A 440 9.46 24.21 8.43
CA ASP A 440 10.53 24.50 7.48
C ASP A 440 9.98 25.16 6.22
N ALA A 441 8.95 24.59 5.62
CA ALA A 441 8.36 25.12 4.40
C ALA A 441 7.73 26.51 4.60
N PHE A 442 7.12 26.79 5.76
CA PHE A 442 6.63 28.15 6.08
C PHE A 442 7.76 29.13 6.34
N ASN A 443 8.88 28.72 6.93
CA ASN A 443 10.07 29.56 7.09
C ASN A 443 10.67 29.90 5.72
N GLU A 444 10.83 28.94 4.83
CA GLU A 444 11.28 29.19 3.44
C GLU A 444 10.31 30.14 2.69
N LEU A 445 9.01 30.03 2.93
CA LEU A 445 8.01 30.92 2.38
C LEU A 445 8.24 32.37 2.90
N ALA A 446 8.52 32.54 4.21
CA ALA A 446 8.77 33.85 4.82
C ALA A 446 10.06 34.47 4.30
N ASP A 447 11.13 33.67 4.15
CA ASP A 447 12.40 34.13 3.60
C ASP A 447 12.26 34.65 2.16
N SER A 448 11.35 34.02 1.40
CA SER A 448 11.04 34.42 0.02
C SER A 448 10.06 35.59 -0.09
N ASN A 449 9.35 35.94 0.99
CA ASN A 449 8.31 36.97 1.01
C ASN A 449 8.63 38.03 2.08
N ASN A 450 9.28 39.12 1.67
CA ASN A 450 9.69 40.19 2.56
C ASN A 450 8.52 40.77 3.38
N GLY A 451 8.64 40.69 4.69
CA GLY A 451 7.67 41.19 5.66
C GLY A 451 6.60 40.15 6.11
N LEU A 452 6.63 38.93 5.59
CA LEU A 452 5.83 37.82 6.12
C LEU A 452 6.47 37.27 7.40
N LYS A 453 5.68 37.14 8.47
CA LYS A 453 6.11 36.61 9.76
C LYS A 453 5.37 35.27 10.02
N ILE A 454 6.16 34.29 10.42
CA ILE A 454 5.62 32.99 10.86
C ILE A 454 5.85 32.88 12.37
N ASN A 455 4.75 32.73 13.11
CA ASN A 455 4.77 32.50 14.54
C ASN A 455 4.29 31.05 14.79
N ARG A 456 4.75 30.47 15.91
CA ARG A 456 4.38 29.10 16.30
C ARG A 456 3.90 29.06 17.74
N MET A 457 2.91 28.22 17.99
CA MET A 457 2.34 28.04 19.31
C MET A 457 1.91 26.59 19.50
N LYS A 458 2.14 26.06 20.69
CA LYS A 458 1.67 24.74 21.10
C LYS A 458 0.56 24.87 22.14
N VAL A 459 -0.53 24.12 21.96
CA VAL A 459 -1.63 24.06 22.91
C VAL A 459 -1.37 22.94 23.90
N SER A 460 -1.58 23.19 25.17
CA SER A 460 -1.48 22.18 26.22
C SER A 460 -2.86 21.96 26.87
N ASN A 461 -3.15 20.70 27.25
CA ASN A 461 -4.39 20.34 27.91
C ASN A 461 -5.68 20.73 27.17
N MET A 462 -5.64 20.73 25.82
CA MET A 462 -6.77 21.03 24.94
C MET A 462 -7.45 22.39 25.20
N ALA A 463 -6.70 23.37 25.75
CA ALA A 463 -7.22 24.69 26.07
C ALA A 463 -6.20 25.80 25.85
N LEU A 464 -6.66 26.97 25.38
CA LEU A 464 -5.83 28.17 25.25
C LEU A 464 -5.69 28.89 26.59
N THR A 465 -4.53 29.49 26.82
CA THR A 465 -4.33 30.49 27.87
C THR A 465 -4.72 31.88 27.34
N ALA A 466 -5.00 32.84 28.21
CA ALA A 466 -5.32 34.22 27.81
C ALA A 466 -4.23 34.87 26.92
N GLN A 467 -2.95 34.56 27.16
CA GLN A 467 -1.86 35.04 26.31
C GLN A 467 -1.93 34.41 24.90
N GLN A 468 -2.29 33.12 24.82
CA GLN A 468 -2.45 32.42 23.52
C GLN A 468 -3.67 32.95 22.76
N GLU A 469 -4.77 33.23 23.43
CA GLU A 469 -5.97 33.87 22.83
C GLU A 469 -5.62 35.24 22.19
N GLN A 470 -4.78 36.01 22.87
CA GLN A 470 -4.28 37.30 22.34
C GLN A 470 -3.43 37.09 21.07
N LEU A 471 -2.51 36.12 21.07
CA LEU A 471 -1.70 35.79 19.87
C LEU A 471 -2.58 35.36 18.70
N VAL A 472 -3.56 34.50 18.94
CA VAL A 472 -4.55 34.07 17.95
C VAL A 472 -5.29 35.27 17.34
N SER A 473 -5.75 36.21 18.18
CA SER A 473 -6.50 37.38 17.73
C SER A 473 -5.64 38.36 16.90
N GLN A 474 -4.32 38.36 17.05
CA GLN A 474 -3.38 39.23 16.35
C GLN A 474 -2.88 38.66 15.03
N ALA A 475 -3.11 37.38 14.73
CA ALA A 475 -2.69 36.78 13.50
C ALA A 475 -3.63 37.14 12.33
N ASP A 476 -3.09 37.36 11.12
CA ASP A 476 -3.92 37.52 9.93
C ASP A 476 -4.57 36.20 9.55
N ILE A 477 -3.80 35.11 9.67
CA ILE A 477 -4.22 33.73 9.41
C ILE A 477 -3.73 32.85 10.54
N VAL A 478 -4.58 31.93 10.98
CA VAL A 478 -4.20 30.85 11.88
C VAL A 478 -4.29 29.51 11.15
N VAL A 479 -3.22 28.75 11.17
CA VAL A 479 -3.13 27.39 10.63
C VAL A 479 -3.10 26.42 11.81
N CYS A 480 -4.22 25.75 12.05
CA CYS A 480 -4.32 24.65 13.01
C CYS A 480 -3.85 23.36 12.34
N ILE A 481 -2.86 22.69 12.93
CA ILE A 481 -2.32 21.43 12.43
C ILE A 481 -2.70 20.36 13.47
N ALA A 482 -3.51 19.38 13.07
CA ALA A 482 -4.06 18.38 13.96
C ALA A 482 -4.28 17.06 13.21
N GLY A 483 -4.39 15.95 13.95
CA GLY A 483 -4.62 14.63 13.36
C GLY A 483 -4.32 13.46 14.28
N ASN A 484 -3.71 12.41 13.72
CA ASN A 484 -3.26 11.26 14.51
C ASN A 484 -1.74 11.10 14.45
N GLU A 485 -1.19 10.47 15.45
CA GLU A 485 0.18 9.96 15.45
C GLU A 485 0.13 8.50 14.99
N PRO A 486 0.72 8.14 13.81
CA PRO A 486 0.52 6.83 13.17
C PRO A 486 0.96 5.63 14.01
N ILE A 487 2.00 5.79 14.85
CA ILE A 487 2.45 4.74 15.78
C ILE A 487 1.56 4.68 17.03
N GLY A 488 0.65 5.61 17.21
CA GLY A 488 -0.25 5.67 18.37
C GLY A 488 0.40 6.23 19.63
N GLY A 489 1.58 6.85 19.51
CA GLY A 489 2.27 7.55 20.58
C GLY A 489 2.83 6.67 21.70
N ILE A 490 2.91 5.33 21.52
CA ILE A 490 3.38 4.38 22.55
C ILE A 490 4.12 3.20 21.92
N ASP A 491 5.14 2.71 22.61
CA ASP A 491 5.98 1.56 22.21
C ASP A 491 5.28 0.18 22.25
N ALA A 492 4.03 0.08 22.66
CA ALA A 492 3.39 -1.21 22.87
C ALA A 492 2.40 -1.55 21.77
N TRP A 493 2.52 -2.75 21.18
CA TRP A 493 1.66 -3.27 20.13
C TRP A 493 0.14 -3.20 20.40
N LYS A 494 -0.30 -3.11 21.65
CA LYS A 494 -1.72 -3.12 22.04
C LYS A 494 -2.16 -1.87 22.79
N LYS A 495 -1.40 -0.77 22.71
CA LYS A 495 -1.74 0.48 23.38
C LYS A 495 -1.64 1.63 22.42
N VAL A 496 -2.59 2.53 22.50
CA VAL A 496 -2.60 3.81 21.78
C VAL A 496 -2.83 4.95 22.77
N ALA A 497 -2.35 6.13 22.43
CA ALA A 497 -2.44 7.28 23.33
C ALA A 497 -3.87 7.80 23.45
N ARG A 498 -4.65 7.69 22.36
CA ARG A 498 -6.03 8.20 22.28
C ARG A 498 -6.92 7.17 21.55
N PRO A 499 -8.23 7.11 21.87
CA PRO A 499 -9.17 6.15 21.27
C PRO A 499 -9.44 6.38 19.77
N ASP A 500 -9.15 7.58 19.28
CA ASP A 500 -9.23 7.92 17.85
C ASP A 500 -7.97 7.51 17.06
N TYR A 501 -6.89 7.10 17.74
CA TYR A 501 -5.72 6.55 17.07
C TYR A 501 -5.92 5.07 16.75
N GLY A 502 -5.57 4.69 15.54
CA GLY A 502 -5.47 3.31 15.11
C GLY A 502 -4.09 3.05 14.54
N ARG A 503 -3.72 1.81 14.47
CA ARG A 503 -2.50 1.33 13.83
C ARG A 503 -2.55 -0.18 13.72
N GLU A 504 -1.54 -0.79 13.18
CA GLU A 504 -1.42 -2.25 13.23
C GLU A 504 -1.62 -2.80 14.67
N ALA A 505 -2.44 -3.83 14.79
CA ALA A 505 -2.92 -4.49 16.00
C ALA A 505 -3.97 -3.72 16.82
N VAL A 506 -4.41 -2.53 16.40
CA VAL A 506 -5.40 -1.73 17.17
C VAL A 506 -6.38 -1.03 16.23
N ASP A 507 -7.65 -1.42 16.27
CA ASP A 507 -8.74 -0.67 15.64
C ASP A 507 -9.10 0.57 16.46
N ARG A 508 -9.64 1.58 15.77
CA ARG A 508 -10.14 2.82 16.39
C ARG A 508 -11.48 2.57 17.06
N ASP A 509 -11.68 3.13 18.25
CA ASP A 509 -12.95 3.12 18.98
C ASP A 509 -13.66 4.48 18.99
N SER A 510 -13.07 5.49 18.34
CA SER A 510 -13.66 6.80 18.08
C SER A 510 -13.22 7.33 16.72
N LEU A 511 -14.14 8.01 16.02
CA LEU A 511 -13.86 8.75 14.79
C LEU A 511 -13.79 10.26 15.03
N ASN A 512 -14.03 10.73 16.24
CA ASN A 512 -13.96 12.15 16.56
C ASN A 512 -12.51 12.60 16.63
N LEU A 513 -12.24 13.81 16.18
CA LEU A 513 -10.97 14.49 16.38
C LEU A 513 -10.99 15.23 17.73
N PRO A 514 -10.27 14.78 18.76
CA PRO A 514 -10.25 15.44 20.06
C PRO A 514 -9.79 16.91 19.99
N ASP A 515 -8.91 17.21 19.04
CA ASP A 515 -8.36 18.55 18.78
C ASP A 515 -9.43 19.58 18.42
N GLU A 516 -10.61 19.20 17.97
CA GLU A 516 -11.73 20.14 17.76
C GLU A 516 -12.05 20.94 19.04
N GLN A 517 -11.65 20.47 20.23
CA GLN A 517 -11.85 21.19 21.48
C GLN A 517 -11.04 22.52 21.52
N TRP A 518 -9.77 22.49 21.17
CA TRP A 518 -8.96 23.71 21.12
C TRP A 518 -9.11 24.46 19.81
N ILE A 519 -9.36 23.78 18.68
CA ILE A 519 -9.64 24.40 17.38
C ILE A 519 -10.86 25.30 17.46
N ARG A 520 -11.88 24.91 18.22
CA ARG A 520 -13.07 25.73 18.47
C ARG A 520 -12.70 27.05 19.17
N GLN A 521 -11.83 27.02 20.16
CA GLN A 521 -11.37 28.22 20.89
C GLN A 521 -10.56 29.11 19.95
N VAL A 522 -9.67 28.55 19.12
CA VAL A 522 -8.91 29.31 18.11
C VAL A 522 -9.87 30.03 17.18
N TRP A 523 -10.84 29.31 16.59
CA TRP A 523 -11.81 29.90 15.68
C TRP A 523 -12.67 31.01 16.29
N GLN A 524 -13.02 30.89 17.58
CA GLN A 524 -13.77 31.94 18.29
C GLN A 524 -12.96 33.26 18.42
N HIS A 525 -11.65 33.19 18.50
CA HIS A 525 -10.77 34.35 18.59
C HIS A 525 -10.27 34.85 17.21
N ASN A 526 -10.24 33.96 16.20
CA ASN A 526 -9.85 34.33 14.84
C ASN A 526 -10.63 33.50 13.79
N PRO A 527 -11.60 34.12 13.08
CA PRO A 527 -12.38 33.39 12.07
C PRO A 527 -11.58 33.03 10.81
N ASN A 528 -10.37 33.60 10.61
CA ASN A 528 -9.48 33.22 9.51
C ASN A 528 -8.62 32.00 9.87
N THR A 529 -9.28 30.96 10.34
CA THR A 529 -8.65 29.70 10.77
C THR A 529 -8.72 28.64 9.68
N VAL A 530 -7.57 28.10 9.28
CA VAL A 530 -7.42 26.96 8.38
C VAL A 530 -7.09 25.72 9.20
N LEU A 531 -7.74 24.59 8.92
CA LEU A 531 -7.34 23.30 9.46
C LEU A 531 -6.53 22.54 8.41
N VAL A 532 -5.32 22.14 8.78
CA VAL A 532 -4.51 21.12 8.13
C VAL A 532 -4.69 19.84 8.93
N LEU A 533 -5.50 18.93 8.39
CA LEU A 533 -5.76 17.64 9.02
C LEU A 533 -4.78 16.61 8.48
N LEU A 534 -3.80 16.21 9.31
CA LEU A 534 -2.85 15.14 9.02
C LEU A 534 -3.43 13.83 9.56
N SER A 535 -3.91 12.95 8.69
CA SER A 535 -4.54 11.74 9.17
C SER A 535 -4.38 10.52 8.26
N SER A 536 -4.21 9.38 8.90
CA SER A 536 -4.11 8.06 8.27
C SER A 536 -5.46 7.47 7.89
N PHE A 537 -6.58 8.14 8.22
CA PHE A 537 -7.95 7.63 8.08
C PHE A 537 -9.01 8.73 8.26
N PRO A 538 -10.30 8.45 7.95
CA PRO A 538 -11.39 9.40 8.12
C PRO A 538 -11.61 9.89 9.56
N TYR A 539 -11.95 11.16 9.72
CA TYR A 539 -12.40 11.75 10.98
C TYR A 539 -13.80 12.38 10.86
N SER A 540 -14.61 12.26 11.91
CA SER A 540 -15.92 12.92 12.03
C SER A 540 -15.74 14.36 12.54
N ILE A 541 -15.14 15.23 11.71
CA ILE A 541 -14.82 16.64 12.01
C ILE A 541 -16.03 17.57 11.81
N ASN A 542 -17.16 17.23 12.43
CA ASN A 542 -18.43 17.95 12.23
C ASN A 542 -18.37 19.43 12.58
N PHE A 543 -17.70 19.79 13.68
CA PHE A 543 -17.55 21.18 14.08
C PHE A 543 -16.72 21.98 13.07
N SER A 544 -15.54 21.47 12.71
CA SER A 544 -14.64 22.11 11.76
C SER A 544 -15.30 22.29 10.39
N GLN A 545 -15.99 21.25 9.90
CA GLN A 545 -16.75 21.34 8.65
C GLN A 545 -17.88 22.40 8.71
N ALA A 546 -18.55 22.53 9.81
CA ALA A 546 -19.61 23.53 9.93
C ALA A 546 -19.06 24.97 9.98
N ASN A 547 -17.98 25.21 10.71
CA ASN A 547 -17.57 26.55 11.14
C ASN A 547 -16.31 27.10 10.48
N LEU A 548 -15.27 26.28 10.25
CA LEU A 548 -14.02 26.78 9.67
C LEU A 548 -14.18 27.19 8.20
N PRO A 549 -13.49 28.26 7.73
CA PRO A 549 -13.56 28.68 6.34
C PRO A 549 -12.81 27.74 5.38
N ALA A 550 -11.74 27.07 5.83
CA ALA A 550 -10.93 26.22 4.98
C ALA A 550 -10.39 25.00 5.73
N ILE A 551 -10.37 23.85 5.06
CA ILE A 551 -9.87 22.58 5.57
C ILE A 551 -9.15 21.86 4.43
N ILE A 552 -7.91 21.42 4.67
CA ILE A 552 -7.22 20.48 3.80
C ILE A 552 -6.95 19.19 4.59
N HIS A 553 -6.91 18.07 3.89
CA HIS A 553 -6.49 16.78 4.39
C HIS A 553 -5.21 16.34 3.69
N ALA A 554 -4.27 15.79 4.45
CA ALA A 554 -3.05 15.18 3.97
C ALA A 554 -2.72 13.95 4.83
N THR A 555 -1.95 13.00 4.30
CA THR A 555 -1.46 11.86 5.05
C THR A 555 -0.01 12.06 5.46
N HIS A 556 0.45 11.24 6.39
CA HIS A 556 1.81 11.26 6.93
C HIS A 556 2.84 10.61 5.99
N GLY A 557 4.10 10.64 6.38
CA GLY A 557 5.16 9.76 5.89
C GLY A 557 5.99 10.29 4.72
N CYS A 558 5.65 11.44 4.12
CA CYS A 558 6.39 11.98 2.99
C CYS A 558 7.53 12.92 3.42
N GLN A 559 8.73 12.73 2.87
CA GLN A 559 9.87 13.63 3.12
C GLN A 559 9.66 15.08 2.64
N GLU A 560 8.69 15.33 1.75
CA GLU A 560 8.28 16.62 1.20
C GLU A 560 6.96 17.14 1.78
N GLU A 561 6.54 16.64 2.94
CA GLU A 561 5.23 16.93 3.56
C GLU A 561 4.97 18.43 3.70
N GLY A 562 5.88 19.17 4.30
CA GLY A 562 5.73 20.61 4.52
C GLY A 562 5.60 21.39 3.20
N HIS A 563 6.41 21.04 2.23
CA HIS A 563 6.37 21.69 0.93
C HIS A 563 5.01 21.49 0.23
N GLY A 564 4.49 20.26 0.14
CA GLY A 564 3.20 20.01 -0.51
C GLY A 564 2.06 20.76 0.16
N ILE A 565 2.04 20.76 1.50
CA ILE A 565 1.04 21.50 2.29
C ILE A 565 1.11 23.00 1.99
N VAL A 566 2.30 23.60 2.03
CA VAL A 566 2.47 25.04 1.75
C VAL A 566 2.17 25.39 0.29
N ASP A 567 2.49 24.52 -0.67
CA ASP A 567 2.16 24.70 -2.08
C ASP A 567 0.65 24.75 -2.32
N VAL A 568 -0.09 23.90 -1.65
CA VAL A 568 -1.55 23.93 -1.72
C VAL A 568 -2.09 25.18 -1.02
N LEU A 569 -1.66 25.48 0.22
CA LEU A 569 -2.16 26.64 0.98
C LEU A 569 -1.92 27.96 0.25
N THR A 570 -0.78 28.11 -0.43
CA THR A 570 -0.42 29.32 -1.18
C THR A 570 -0.93 29.34 -2.63
N GLY A 571 -1.44 28.19 -3.10
CA GLY A 571 -1.89 28.04 -4.48
C GLY A 571 -0.77 27.90 -5.50
N LYS A 572 0.45 27.59 -5.09
CA LYS A 572 1.51 27.18 -6.00
C LYS A 572 1.13 25.87 -6.69
N TYR A 573 0.48 24.97 -5.94
CA TYR A 573 -0.23 23.80 -6.49
C TYR A 573 -1.75 24.00 -6.37
N ASN A 574 -2.48 23.65 -7.42
CA ASN A 574 -3.95 23.64 -7.40
C ASN A 574 -4.44 22.27 -6.98
N PRO A 575 -5.10 22.11 -5.79
CA PRO A 575 -5.42 20.81 -5.25
C PRO A 575 -6.26 19.96 -6.20
N SER A 576 -5.86 18.73 -6.36
CA SER A 576 -6.48 17.73 -7.25
C SER A 576 -6.78 16.40 -6.56
N GLY A 577 -6.35 16.21 -5.33
CA GLY A 577 -6.63 15.03 -4.53
C GLY A 577 -8.13 14.80 -4.31
N ARG A 578 -8.54 13.54 -4.22
CA ARG A 578 -9.93 13.12 -3.96
C ARG A 578 -9.94 11.98 -2.95
N LEU A 579 -10.83 12.07 -1.96
CA LEU A 579 -11.00 11.04 -0.94
C LEU A 579 -11.24 9.65 -1.56
N THR A 580 -10.61 8.65 -1.01
CA THR A 580 -10.74 7.24 -1.43
C THR A 580 -11.60 6.42 -0.49
N GLN A 581 -12.17 7.06 0.52
CA GLN A 581 -13.05 6.44 1.50
C GLN A 581 -14.20 7.39 1.86
N THR A 582 -15.35 6.81 2.19
CA THR A 582 -16.50 7.54 2.74
C THR A 582 -16.21 7.97 4.16
N TRP A 583 -16.40 9.25 4.49
CA TRP A 583 -16.24 9.82 5.82
C TRP A 583 -17.59 9.93 6.52
N PRO A 584 -17.89 9.10 7.54
CA PRO A 584 -19.17 9.17 8.26
C PRO A 584 -19.24 10.39 9.18
N LYS A 585 -20.45 10.77 9.58
CA LYS A 585 -20.67 11.82 10.58
C LYS A 585 -20.50 11.33 12.01
N SER A 586 -20.71 10.05 12.25
CA SER A 586 -20.59 9.41 13.55
C SER A 586 -20.16 7.96 13.41
N ILE A 587 -19.47 7.42 14.40
CA ILE A 587 -19.20 5.99 14.52
C ILE A 587 -20.50 5.17 14.62
N ASP A 588 -21.58 5.75 15.15
CA ASP A 588 -22.90 5.12 15.28
C ASP A 588 -23.60 4.91 13.91
N ASP A 589 -23.10 5.57 12.88
CA ASP A 589 -23.59 5.37 11.51
C ASP A 589 -23.09 4.09 10.86
N LEU A 590 -22.08 3.43 11.44
CA LEU A 590 -21.43 2.27 10.90
C LEU A 590 -22.08 0.96 11.35
N PRO A 591 -22.17 -0.06 10.51
CA PRO A 591 -22.48 -1.42 10.90
C PRO A 591 -21.46 -2.00 11.92
N PRO A 592 -21.76 -3.14 12.58
CA PRO A 592 -20.80 -3.81 13.47
C PRO A 592 -19.47 -4.10 12.74
N MET A 593 -18.32 -3.87 13.40
CA MET A 593 -16.99 -4.00 12.77
C MET A 593 -16.78 -5.36 12.09
N MET A 594 -17.24 -6.44 12.72
CA MET A 594 -17.08 -7.82 12.25
C MET A 594 -18.14 -8.25 11.24
N ASP A 595 -19.06 -7.37 10.84
CA ASP A 595 -19.95 -7.62 9.72
C ASP A 595 -19.20 -7.36 8.41
N TYR A 596 -18.77 -8.41 7.77
CA TYR A 596 -18.03 -8.36 6.49
C TYR A 596 -18.94 -8.33 5.26
N ASP A 597 -20.25 -8.46 5.44
CA ASP A 597 -21.20 -8.23 4.36
C ASP A 597 -21.40 -6.72 4.14
N ILE A 598 -20.70 -6.17 3.15
CA ILE A 598 -20.76 -4.74 2.84
C ILE A 598 -22.15 -4.29 2.39
N THR A 599 -23.01 -5.22 1.94
CA THR A 599 -24.40 -4.91 1.51
C THR A 599 -25.26 -4.42 2.66
N HIS A 600 -24.84 -4.60 3.91
CA HIS A 600 -25.49 -4.09 5.11
C HIS A 600 -25.21 -2.59 5.38
N GLY A 601 -24.84 -1.84 4.36
CA GLY A 601 -24.72 -0.38 4.42
C GLY A 601 -23.31 0.15 4.61
N ARG A 602 -22.29 -0.60 4.16
CA ARG A 602 -20.90 -0.14 4.16
C ARG A 602 -20.51 0.51 2.85
N THR A 603 -19.49 1.33 2.90
CA THR A 603 -18.88 2.05 1.79
C THR A 603 -19.89 2.90 1.00
N TYR A 604 -19.44 3.71 0.06
CA TYR A 604 -20.33 4.45 -0.83
C TYR A 604 -21.24 3.55 -1.69
N MET A 605 -20.88 2.26 -1.80
CA MET A 605 -21.59 1.29 -2.62
C MET A 605 -22.96 0.92 -2.03
N TYR A 606 -23.07 0.87 -0.69
CA TYR A 606 -24.30 0.42 -0.02
C TYR A 606 -24.76 1.33 1.12
N ASN A 607 -23.97 2.36 1.50
CA ASN A 607 -24.36 3.28 2.56
C ASN A 607 -25.47 4.22 2.10
N THR A 608 -26.59 4.25 2.84
CA THR A 608 -27.73 5.15 2.63
C THR A 608 -27.82 6.29 3.65
N LYS A 609 -26.93 6.28 4.67
CA LYS A 609 -26.92 7.33 5.71
C LYS A 609 -26.19 8.57 5.21
N PRO A 610 -26.56 9.77 5.73
CA PRO A 610 -25.82 10.99 5.42
C PRO A 610 -24.37 10.91 5.89
N VAL A 611 -23.45 11.29 5.02
CA VAL A 611 -22.00 11.28 5.31
C VAL A 611 -21.45 12.70 5.48
N LEU A 612 -20.29 12.83 6.10
CA LEU A 612 -19.57 14.09 6.19
C LEU A 612 -18.96 14.44 4.83
N TYR A 613 -18.24 13.49 4.24
CA TYR A 613 -17.74 13.57 2.87
C TYR A 613 -17.94 12.24 2.14
N PRO A 614 -18.46 12.26 0.91
CA PRO A 614 -18.63 11.05 0.12
C PRO A 614 -17.29 10.59 -0.50
N PHE A 615 -17.20 9.32 -0.83
CA PHE A 615 -16.14 8.78 -1.68
C PHE A 615 -15.93 9.61 -2.95
N GLY A 616 -14.70 9.87 -3.31
CA GLY A 616 -14.35 10.67 -4.48
C GLY A 616 -14.50 12.18 -4.30
N TYR A 617 -14.80 12.65 -3.07
CA TYR A 617 -14.92 14.08 -2.76
C TYR A 617 -13.54 14.77 -2.71
N GLY A 618 -13.52 16.01 -3.15
CA GLY A 618 -12.40 16.94 -3.05
C GLY A 618 -12.66 18.16 -3.92
N LEU A 619 -12.27 19.33 -3.45
CA LEU A 619 -12.40 20.61 -4.14
C LEU A 619 -11.12 20.96 -4.90
N SER A 620 -11.24 21.95 -5.76
CA SER A 620 -10.12 22.58 -6.48
C SER A 620 -10.28 24.09 -6.40
N TYR A 621 -9.19 24.85 -6.57
CA TYR A 621 -9.26 26.29 -6.80
C TYR A 621 -9.82 26.63 -8.19
N SER A 622 -9.95 25.63 -9.06
CA SER A 622 -10.61 25.76 -10.36
C SER A 622 -12.01 25.12 -10.33
N GLU A 623 -12.93 25.71 -11.06
CA GLU A 623 -14.28 25.20 -11.24
C GLU A 623 -14.40 24.57 -12.63
N PHE A 624 -14.93 23.33 -12.68
CA PHE A 624 -15.07 22.57 -13.90
C PHE A 624 -16.56 22.37 -14.23
N LYS A 625 -16.88 22.42 -15.52
CA LYS A 625 -18.21 22.10 -16.04
C LYS A 625 -18.11 20.94 -17.02
N TYR A 626 -18.95 19.94 -16.82
CA TYR A 626 -19.05 18.78 -17.69
C TYR A 626 -19.98 19.05 -18.86
N GLY A 627 -19.54 18.69 -20.06
CA GLY A 627 -20.39 18.64 -21.24
C GLY A 627 -21.21 17.34 -21.30
N LYS A 628 -21.94 17.15 -22.40
CA LYS A 628 -22.72 15.93 -22.60
C LYS A 628 -21.81 14.73 -22.79
N MET A 629 -22.00 13.69 -21.98
CA MET A 629 -21.37 12.38 -22.14
C MET A 629 -21.81 11.73 -23.45
N LYS A 630 -20.83 11.15 -24.18
CA LYS A 630 -21.07 10.30 -25.33
C LYS A 630 -20.48 8.92 -25.05
N THR A 631 -21.17 7.88 -25.49
CA THR A 631 -20.77 6.50 -25.33
C THR A 631 -20.77 5.79 -26.67
N GLU A 632 -19.77 4.96 -26.91
CA GLU A 632 -19.63 4.10 -28.09
C GLU A 632 -19.19 2.72 -27.61
N VAL A 633 -19.74 1.66 -28.19
CA VAL A 633 -19.34 0.29 -27.88
C VAL A 633 -18.30 -0.13 -28.92
N ASN A 634 -17.13 -0.60 -28.49
CA ASN A 634 -16.07 -1.10 -29.36
C ASN A 634 -16.31 -2.55 -29.81
N ALA A 635 -15.42 -3.11 -30.61
CA ALA A 635 -15.54 -4.49 -31.12
C ALA A 635 -15.47 -5.57 -30.00
N ASP A 636 -14.82 -5.27 -28.88
CA ASP A 636 -14.69 -6.16 -27.74
C ASP A 636 -15.89 -6.09 -26.79
N GLY A 637 -16.84 -5.17 -27.05
CA GLY A 637 -18.02 -4.94 -26.22
C GLY A 637 -17.79 -3.95 -25.08
N ASP A 638 -16.60 -3.32 -25.00
CA ASP A 638 -16.31 -2.28 -24.03
C ASP A 638 -16.96 -0.96 -24.41
N ILE A 639 -17.29 -0.15 -23.42
CA ILE A 639 -17.92 1.15 -23.60
C ILE A 639 -16.85 2.24 -23.53
N ILE A 640 -16.62 2.92 -24.66
CA ILE A 640 -15.78 4.10 -24.71
C ILE A 640 -16.62 5.31 -24.30
N VAL A 641 -16.26 5.94 -23.20
CA VAL A 641 -16.91 7.14 -22.66
C VAL A 641 -16.08 8.35 -23.01
N THR A 642 -16.72 9.35 -23.60
CA THR A 642 -16.08 10.62 -23.96
C THR A 642 -16.88 11.77 -23.35
N VAL A 643 -16.20 12.64 -22.59
CA VAL A 643 -16.85 13.79 -21.96
C VAL A 643 -15.99 15.05 -22.07
N PRO A 644 -16.55 16.18 -22.56
CA PRO A 644 -15.88 17.47 -22.50
C PRO A 644 -15.86 17.99 -21.06
N VAL A 645 -14.70 18.43 -20.60
CA VAL A 645 -14.50 19.09 -19.30
C VAL A 645 -14.00 20.51 -19.57
N LYS A 646 -14.75 21.52 -19.13
CA LYS A 646 -14.41 22.93 -19.29
C LYS A 646 -13.98 23.51 -17.96
N ASN A 647 -12.79 24.07 -17.90
CA ASN A 647 -12.35 24.92 -16.80
C ASN A 647 -12.90 26.36 -17.01
N ILE A 648 -13.74 26.83 -16.08
CA ILE A 648 -14.33 28.16 -16.15
C ILE A 648 -13.57 29.20 -15.28
N SER A 649 -12.49 28.78 -14.64
CA SER A 649 -11.63 29.61 -13.78
C SER A 649 -10.46 30.22 -14.54
N ASN A 650 -9.74 31.14 -13.90
CA ASN A 650 -8.53 31.79 -14.43
C ASN A 650 -7.23 31.07 -14.07
N ARG A 651 -7.32 29.85 -13.53
CA ARG A 651 -6.21 29.02 -13.08
C ARG A 651 -6.28 27.66 -13.76
N ASP A 652 -5.13 27.15 -14.18
CA ASP A 652 -5.02 25.76 -14.63
C ASP A 652 -5.41 24.80 -13.51
N GLY A 653 -5.98 23.66 -13.84
CA GLY A 653 -6.34 22.65 -12.84
C GLY A 653 -6.48 21.27 -13.44
N VAL A 654 -6.55 20.28 -12.57
CA VAL A 654 -6.77 18.87 -12.94
C VAL A 654 -8.10 18.43 -12.35
N GLU A 655 -9.00 17.92 -13.19
CA GLU A 655 -10.23 17.27 -12.76
C GLU A 655 -10.09 15.76 -12.78
N VAL A 656 -10.57 15.07 -11.74
CA VAL A 656 -10.66 13.62 -11.69
C VAL A 656 -12.05 13.21 -12.16
N VAL A 657 -12.12 12.82 -13.43
CA VAL A 657 -13.37 12.36 -14.04
C VAL A 657 -13.62 10.91 -13.66
N LYS A 658 -14.74 10.63 -13.01
CA LYS A 658 -15.15 9.32 -12.51
C LYS A 658 -16.40 8.86 -13.23
N VAL A 659 -16.46 7.61 -13.66
CA VAL A 659 -17.65 7.00 -14.27
C VAL A 659 -18.16 5.90 -13.36
N TYR A 660 -19.43 6.01 -12.99
CA TYR A 660 -20.12 5.03 -12.16
C TYR A 660 -21.17 4.28 -12.98
N ALA A 661 -21.31 2.99 -12.73
CA ALA A 661 -22.39 2.16 -13.25
C ALA A 661 -23.48 1.98 -12.20
N THR A 662 -24.74 2.02 -12.65
CA THR A 662 -25.94 1.67 -11.89
C THR A 662 -26.76 0.64 -12.66
N PHE A 663 -27.53 -0.18 -11.94
CA PHE A 663 -28.24 -1.35 -12.48
C PHE A 663 -29.75 -1.28 -12.14
N PRO A 664 -30.49 -0.24 -12.60
CA PRO A 664 -31.87 0.02 -12.13
C PRO A 664 -32.89 -1.03 -12.55
N GLU A 665 -32.60 -1.86 -13.55
CA GLU A 665 -33.51 -2.87 -14.10
C GLU A 665 -33.12 -4.30 -13.65
N SER A 666 -32.01 -4.43 -12.89
CA SER A 666 -31.55 -5.73 -12.39
C SER A 666 -32.51 -6.30 -11.36
N LYS A 667 -32.64 -7.64 -11.37
CA LYS A 667 -33.36 -8.42 -10.35
C LYS A 667 -32.43 -8.92 -9.25
N VAL A 668 -31.11 -8.77 -9.45
CA VAL A 668 -30.09 -9.09 -8.48
C VAL A 668 -29.71 -7.84 -7.70
N GLN A 669 -29.41 -7.97 -6.42
CA GLN A 669 -28.92 -6.83 -5.62
C GLN A 669 -27.59 -6.33 -6.19
N HIS A 670 -27.51 -5.05 -6.50
CA HIS A 670 -26.31 -4.36 -6.93
C HIS A 670 -25.98 -3.19 -5.99
N PRO A 671 -24.74 -2.67 -6.04
CA PRO A 671 -24.40 -1.41 -5.38
C PRO A 671 -25.32 -0.27 -5.84
N ILE A 672 -25.55 0.71 -4.97
CA ILE A 672 -26.24 1.98 -5.32
C ILE A 672 -25.57 2.60 -6.55
N LYS A 673 -24.25 2.56 -6.58
CA LYS A 673 -23.40 2.85 -7.73
C LYS A 673 -22.05 2.14 -7.57
N LYS A 674 -21.40 1.80 -8.68
CA LYS A 674 -20.09 1.13 -8.74
C LYS A 674 -19.15 1.94 -9.61
N LEU A 675 -17.98 2.31 -9.12
CA LEU A 675 -16.93 2.93 -9.95
C LEU A 675 -16.44 1.91 -11.00
N VAL A 676 -16.40 2.33 -12.25
CA VAL A 676 -16.02 1.46 -13.39
C VAL A 676 -14.97 2.07 -14.33
N ALA A 677 -14.70 3.36 -14.18
CA ALA A 677 -13.59 4.03 -14.84
C ALA A 677 -13.29 5.37 -14.18
N PHE A 678 -12.05 5.81 -14.24
CA PHE A 678 -11.64 7.17 -13.89
C PHE A 678 -10.44 7.62 -14.69
N THR A 679 -10.22 8.93 -14.78
CA THR A 679 -9.03 9.53 -15.37
C THR A 679 -8.77 10.91 -14.83
N ARG A 680 -7.51 11.29 -14.71
CA ARG A 680 -7.10 12.68 -14.48
C ARG A 680 -7.17 13.45 -15.79
N CYS A 681 -7.81 14.62 -15.75
CA CYS A 681 -8.03 15.48 -16.92
C CYS A 681 -7.44 16.87 -16.63
N PRO A 682 -6.21 17.16 -17.04
CA PRO A 682 -5.66 18.52 -16.93
C PRO A 682 -6.36 19.46 -17.89
N VAL A 683 -6.85 20.58 -17.38
CA VAL A 683 -7.60 21.58 -18.17
C VAL A 683 -7.03 22.96 -17.91
N LYS A 684 -6.52 23.62 -18.95
CA LYS A 684 -5.99 24.97 -18.87
C LYS A 684 -7.10 25.98 -18.54
N ALA A 685 -6.72 27.10 -17.91
CA ALA A 685 -7.61 28.17 -17.55
C ALA A 685 -8.49 28.60 -18.75
N LYS A 686 -9.80 28.72 -18.53
CA LYS A 686 -10.80 29.09 -19.56
C LYS A 686 -10.93 28.15 -20.77
N GLN A 687 -10.20 27.03 -20.80
CA GLN A 687 -10.22 26.07 -21.89
C GLN A 687 -11.07 24.84 -21.60
N SER A 688 -11.21 23.99 -22.59
CA SER A 688 -11.85 22.67 -22.48
C SER A 688 -10.87 21.59 -22.88
N ALA A 689 -10.96 20.44 -22.23
CA ALA A 689 -10.30 19.20 -22.60
C ALA A 689 -11.34 18.10 -22.78
N ILE A 690 -10.94 17.00 -23.42
CA ILE A 690 -11.79 15.82 -23.59
C ILE A 690 -11.22 14.71 -22.69
N ALA A 691 -12.00 14.30 -21.70
CA ALA A 691 -11.72 13.07 -20.98
C ALA A 691 -12.24 11.87 -21.78
N LYS A 692 -11.37 10.88 -22.00
CA LYS A 692 -11.71 9.63 -22.65
C LYS A 692 -11.42 8.47 -21.70
N LEU A 693 -12.42 7.63 -21.47
CA LEU A 693 -12.35 6.51 -20.54
C LEU A 693 -12.87 5.25 -21.23
N THR A 694 -12.37 4.10 -20.80
CA THR A 694 -12.87 2.80 -21.25
C THR A 694 -13.50 2.10 -20.05
N VAL A 695 -14.77 1.77 -20.16
CA VAL A 695 -15.48 0.89 -19.24
C VAL A 695 -15.48 -0.49 -19.86
N ARG A 696 -14.74 -1.41 -19.28
CA ARG A 696 -14.68 -2.78 -19.79
C ARG A 696 -15.99 -3.50 -19.52
N ARG A 697 -16.43 -4.31 -20.47
CA ARG A 697 -17.63 -5.13 -20.29
C ARG A 697 -17.53 -6.03 -19.07
N SER A 698 -16.34 -6.63 -18.84
CA SER A 698 -16.07 -7.47 -17.68
C SER A 698 -16.25 -6.76 -16.32
N ASP A 699 -16.00 -5.44 -16.25
CA ASP A 699 -16.16 -4.66 -15.03
C ASP A 699 -17.65 -4.33 -14.73
N LEU A 700 -18.55 -4.63 -15.67
CA LEU A 700 -20.02 -4.50 -15.52
C LEU A 700 -20.70 -5.82 -15.19
N GLU A 701 -19.97 -6.92 -15.14
CA GLU A 701 -20.48 -8.25 -14.78
C GLU A 701 -20.59 -8.39 -13.26
N TYR A 702 -21.49 -9.30 -12.86
CA TYR A 702 -21.60 -9.77 -11.48
C TYR A 702 -21.36 -11.27 -11.42
N TRP A 703 -20.99 -11.78 -10.24
CA TRP A 703 -20.82 -13.21 -10.02
C TRP A 703 -22.15 -13.86 -9.70
N ASP A 704 -22.59 -14.75 -10.58
CA ASP A 704 -23.78 -15.59 -10.39
C ASP A 704 -23.39 -16.81 -9.56
N GLU A 705 -23.75 -16.81 -8.27
CA GLU A 705 -23.41 -17.88 -7.31
C GLU A 705 -24.15 -19.19 -7.61
N VAL A 706 -25.28 -19.15 -8.34
CA VAL A 706 -26.05 -20.34 -8.69
C VAL A 706 -25.39 -21.10 -9.85
N ASN A 707 -24.91 -20.34 -10.84
CA ASN A 707 -24.28 -20.89 -12.03
C ASN A 707 -22.74 -20.88 -12.00
N HIS A 708 -22.14 -20.36 -10.92
CA HIS A 708 -20.69 -20.20 -10.72
C HIS A 708 -19.97 -19.57 -11.92
N LYS A 709 -20.46 -18.40 -12.39
CA LYS A 709 -19.89 -17.69 -13.54
C LYS A 709 -20.14 -16.19 -13.48
N TRP A 710 -19.27 -15.44 -14.15
CA TRP A 710 -19.49 -14.04 -14.43
C TRP A 710 -20.64 -13.86 -15.41
N THR A 711 -21.55 -12.96 -15.10
CA THR A 711 -22.80 -12.73 -15.84
C THR A 711 -23.00 -11.24 -16.10
N PHE A 712 -23.25 -10.91 -17.36
CA PHE A 712 -23.59 -9.55 -17.79
C PHE A 712 -25.12 -9.39 -17.86
N GLU A 713 -25.64 -8.32 -17.25
CA GLU A 713 -27.04 -7.93 -17.40
C GLU A 713 -27.15 -6.66 -18.27
N PRO A 714 -28.09 -6.61 -19.24
CA PRO A 714 -28.37 -5.40 -19.99
C PRO A 714 -29.07 -4.35 -19.11
N GLY A 715 -29.09 -3.08 -19.58
CA GLY A 715 -29.79 -2.00 -18.85
C GLY A 715 -28.88 -1.20 -17.91
N VAL A 716 -27.56 -1.41 -17.96
CA VAL A 716 -26.59 -0.61 -17.22
C VAL A 716 -26.68 0.86 -17.61
N ARG A 717 -26.69 1.76 -16.61
CA ARG A 717 -26.63 3.22 -16.82
C ARG A 717 -25.31 3.76 -16.27
N LEU A 718 -24.63 4.56 -17.08
CA LEU A 718 -23.40 5.24 -16.68
C LEU A 718 -23.70 6.69 -16.25
N THR A 719 -23.07 7.13 -15.16
CA THR A 719 -23.16 8.49 -14.60
C THR A 719 -21.78 9.00 -14.17
N PHE A 720 -21.68 10.30 -13.90
CA PHE A 720 -20.48 10.91 -13.33
C PHE A 720 -20.57 11.05 -11.81
#